data_1403242f7c958a38a66a653f64ee458a
#
_entry.id   1403242f7c958a38a66a653f64ee458a
#
_cell.length_a   1.000
_cell.length_b   1.000
_cell.length_c   1.000
_cell.angle_alpha   90.00
_cell.angle_beta   90.00
_cell.angle_gamma   90.00
#
_symmetry.space_group_name_H-M   'P 1'
#
loop_
_entity.id
_entity.type
_entity.pdbx_description
1 polymer ?
#
loop_
_entity_poly.entity_id
_entity_poly.type
_entity_poly.pdbx_seq_one_letter_code
_entity_poly.pdbx_strand_id
1 'polypeptide(L)'
;MKPQAHHTLFRAIRLACLCGLMGSVPAWAQEAPPAETAAPDATNLERIIVTAGKREQSVREVAGSVSAVTGQQLQDIGAQSLADYIQSTPGVVFNQYQPGVSHVVVRGIATSSGNVQGQGTTGYFLNEVPLNEPGFTIVVPDIDTFDLNRVEVLRGPQGTLFGSASMGGSINYVANTADASGFDAAVEATVSQTRNADTGFGAKAMVNIPIKEDVFAIRAVAQYRDDPGYLDNIGLGKDGSNDTAVSGGRLSLVLTPNENTTLTWLSLLQTTDSDDNSYRIPALGDLVRNTAVAEFTDTDITLHSLRLDQDFGWANFTALASYQKKQQDWRFDFTPIRVFYNADLDLDLTSPLYINSGGESEGRSLELRLTSPSGGRFEWLLGAMYFDTDKTLYEAIGAEGAATAFDSSSLFGPGSGAVIAPDGEIFNAFYSDVTGEESALFGEGTYAFTPEWKLTVGGRLFKTKVRIVSTQVGFSTYPGDPVVTASETDESGFNPKVSLSYTPSDNVMFYGLVSEGFRFGVPNIAGLSAFPIPTGSGSDSLVNYELGTRTTWLDGRLQLDATAFYVDWSDIQLRLQTPDFFNYATNGGKAYSRGIELSAAWRPNDQFQWLSSVTWQRARLDEDLFILFAGTAPKGSRLPGSSDWSVNNNLSYRFDSRFAPTLTLTHQYLSEGISDLNSAVPGAVPNEQGDYNLFDLRFRMSFGNTDITLFGSNLTDERGVTRTVSEVNGLGEGIVRPRTFGVTAHWRY
;
A
#
# COMPACT_ATOMS: atom_id res chain seq x y z
N MET A 1 0.86 -22.64 -20.07
CA MET A 1 1.64 -22.14 -21.23
C MET A 1 2.08 -20.74 -20.89
N LYS A 2 3.35 -20.49 -20.61
CA LYS A 2 3.87 -19.14 -20.31
C LYS A 2 3.78 -18.28 -21.58
N PRO A 3 3.29 -17.04 -21.56
CA PRO A 3 3.36 -16.15 -22.70
C PRO A 3 4.81 -15.61 -22.83
N GLN A 4 5.56 -16.15 -23.77
CA GLN A 4 6.95 -15.74 -24.05
C GLN A 4 7.10 -14.31 -24.64
N ALA A 5 6.04 -13.55 -24.80
CA ALA A 5 6.10 -12.24 -25.48
C ALA A 5 6.62 -11.09 -24.57
N HIS A 6 6.44 -11.17 -23.26
CA HIS A 6 6.85 -10.09 -22.34
C HIS A 6 8.38 -10.07 -22.08
N HIS A 7 9.03 -11.23 -22.04
CA HIS A 7 10.49 -11.29 -21.82
C HIS A 7 11.34 -10.62 -22.91
N THR A 8 10.82 -10.42 -24.11
CA THR A 8 11.62 -9.85 -25.22
C THR A 8 11.70 -8.31 -25.12
N LEU A 9 10.65 -7.64 -24.68
CA LEU A 9 10.64 -6.19 -24.48
C LEU A 9 11.54 -5.77 -23.30
N PHE A 10 11.50 -6.52 -22.20
CA PHE A 10 12.31 -6.27 -21.01
C PHE A 10 13.81 -6.58 -21.22
N ARG A 11 14.15 -7.57 -22.04
CA ARG A 11 15.56 -7.77 -22.46
C ARG A 11 16.10 -6.59 -23.27
N ALA A 12 15.26 -5.93 -24.07
CA ALA A 12 15.65 -4.73 -24.81
C ALA A 12 15.87 -3.52 -23.85
N ILE A 13 15.10 -3.39 -22.79
CA ILE A 13 15.28 -2.35 -21.77
C ILE A 13 16.55 -2.62 -20.92
N ARG A 14 16.82 -3.87 -20.53
CA ARG A 14 18.09 -4.25 -19.90
C ARG A 14 19.32 -3.90 -20.75
N LEU A 15 19.22 -4.07 -22.08
CA LEU A 15 20.31 -3.73 -23.00
C LEU A 15 20.43 -2.21 -23.23
N ALA A 16 19.30 -1.47 -23.21
CA ALA A 16 19.30 -0.03 -23.41
C ALA A 16 19.89 0.73 -22.21
N CYS A 17 19.65 0.27 -20.97
CA CYS A 17 20.24 0.86 -19.76
C CYS A 17 21.76 0.61 -19.67
N LEU A 18 22.26 -0.50 -20.17
CA LEU A 18 23.71 -0.81 -20.21
C LEU A 18 24.46 -0.10 -21.34
N CYS A 19 23.79 0.25 -22.44
CA CYS A 19 24.41 0.94 -23.56
C CYS A 19 24.40 2.48 -23.49
N GLY A 20 23.61 3.07 -22.59
CA GLY A 20 23.48 4.53 -22.41
C GLY A 20 24.69 5.23 -21.76
N LEU A 21 25.62 4.49 -21.18
CA LEU A 21 26.77 5.04 -20.44
C LEU A 21 28.01 5.39 -21.31
N MET A 22 28.00 5.17 -22.63
CA MET A 22 29.13 5.47 -23.51
C MET A 22 28.73 6.21 -24.79
N GLY A 23 27.95 7.24 -24.71
CA GLY A 23 27.65 8.11 -25.84
C GLY A 23 28.03 9.56 -25.54
N SER A 24 29.12 10.06 -26.14
CA SER A 24 29.48 11.47 -26.10
C SER A 24 28.39 12.31 -26.78
N VAL A 25 27.67 13.11 -26.00
CA VAL A 25 26.72 14.11 -26.51
C VAL A 25 27.50 15.31 -27.02
N PRO A 26 27.33 15.76 -28.30
CA PRO A 26 27.94 16.98 -28.75
C PRO A 26 27.29 18.19 -28.04
N ALA A 27 28.13 19.02 -27.45
CA ALA A 27 27.75 20.26 -26.79
C ALA A 27 27.16 21.25 -27.82
N TRP A 28 25.84 21.48 -27.69
CA TRP A 28 25.16 22.65 -28.22
C TRP A 28 24.34 23.25 -27.03
N ALA A 29 25.03 23.90 -26.16
CA ALA A 29 24.38 24.73 -25.13
C ALA A 29 24.99 26.12 -25.25
N GLN A 30 24.19 27.06 -25.72
CA GLN A 30 24.43 28.47 -25.56
C GLN A 30 24.01 28.85 -24.14
N GLU A 31 24.97 29.35 -23.32
CA GLU A 31 24.70 29.80 -21.97
C GLU A 31 23.65 30.90 -21.98
N ALA A 32 22.46 30.60 -21.43
CA ALA A 32 21.55 31.60 -20.92
C ALA A 32 22.02 32.03 -19.52
N PRO A 33 22.01 33.32 -19.15
CA PRO A 33 22.37 33.74 -17.80
C PRO A 33 21.36 33.12 -16.80
N PRO A 34 21.83 32.66 -15.63
CA PRO A 34 20.96 32.10 -14.63
C PRO A 34 19.93 33.16 -14.22
N ALA A 35 18.66 32.85 -14.39
CA ALA A 35 17.59 33.56 -13.73
C ALA A 35 17.86 33.45 -12.23
N GLU A 36 18.05 34.55 -11.55
CA GLU A 36 18.12 34.66 -10.10
C GLU A 36 16.74 34.26 -9.55
N THR A 37 16.46 32.99 -9.44
CA THR A 37 15.40 32.50 -8.56
C THR A 37 15.81 32.93 -7.15
N ALA A 38 15.07 33.86 -6.56
CA ALA A 38 15.22 34.20 -5.16
C ALA A 38 15.22 32.90 -4.38
N ALA A 39 16.36 32.57 -3.75
CA ALA A 39 16.47 31.43 -2.90
C ALA A 39 15.30 31.44 -1.90
N PRO A 40 14.50 30.41 -1.75
CA PRO A 40 13.45 30.37 -0.73
C PRO A 40 14.11 30.70 0.60
N ASP A 41 13.44 31.55 1.39
CA ASP A 41 13.93 32.04 2.67
C ASP A 41 14.32 30.82 3.52
N ALA A 42 15.61 30.51 3.57
CA ALA A 42 16.17 29.24 4.05
C ALA A 42 15.84 28.96 5.53
N THR A 43 15.15 29.88 6.19
CA THR A 43 14.80 29.81 7.61
C THR A 43 13.40 29.30 7.91
N ASN A 44 12.48 29.30 6.94
CA ASN A 44 11.10 28.85 7.15
C ASN A 44 10.91 27.38 6.73
N LEU A 45 10.12 26.65 7.50
CA LEU A 45 9.65 25.32 7.10
C LEU A 45 8.77 25.45 5.85
N GLU A 46 8.98 24.55 4.89
CA GLU A 46 8.29 24.55 3.61
C GLU A 46 6.76 24.47 3.79
N ARG A 47 6.02 25.28 3.01
CA ARG A 47 4.57 25.21 2.95
C ARG A 47 4.17 24.04 2.05
N ILE A 48 3.80 22.91 2.66
CA ILE A 48 3.39 21.71 1.93
C ILE A 48 1.94 21.87 1.46
N ILE A 49 1.74 21.76 0.14
CA ILE A 49 0.42 21.74 -0.49
C ILE A 49 -0.02 20.29 -0.64
N VAL A 50 -1.29 20.00 -0.35
CA VAL A 50 -1.91 18.68 -0.49
C VAL A 50 -3.22 18.77 -1.25
N THR A 51 -3.66 17.62 -1.78
CA THR A 51 -4.95 17.45 -2.48
C THR A 51 -5.97 16.66 -1.64
N ALA A 52 -5.77 16.61 -0.33
CA ALA A 52 -6.58 15.86 0.64
C ALA A 52 -8.09 16.17 0.59
N GLY A 53 -8.47 17.40 0.23
CA GLY A 53 -9.87 17.82 0.01
C GLY A 53 -10.29 17.79 -1.45
N LYS A 54 -9.61 17.05 -2.32
CA LYS A 54 -9.76 17.11 -3.78
C LYS A 54 -9.65 18.55 -4.33
N ARG A 55 -8.89 19.37 -3.62
CA ARG A 55 -8.48 20.74 -3.93
C ARG A 55 -7.05 20.94 -3.41
N GLU A 56 -6.29 21.77 -4.08
CA GLU A 56 -5.00 22.21 -3.56
C GLU A 56 -5.18 23.10 -2.33
N GLN A 57 -4.65 22.65 -1.21
CA GLN A 57 -4.70 23.36 0.08
C GLN A 57 -3.38 23.18 0.81
N SER A 58 -2.99 24.19 1.62
CA SER A 58 -1.90 23.94 2.57
C SER A 58 -2.30 22.89 3.61
N VAL A 59 -1.38 21.98 3.94
CA VAL A 59 -1.57 21.04 5.06
C VAL A 59 -2.03 21.79 6.31
N ARG A 60 -1.56 23.04 6.52
CA ARG A 60 -1.92 23.88 7.67
C ARG A 60 -3.38 24.32 7.69
N GLU A 61 -4.08 24.30 6.55
CA GLU A 61 -5.47 24.74 6.39
C GLU A 61 -6.48 23.59 6.41
N VAL A 62 -6.01 22.33 6.37
CA VAL A 62 -6.88 21.16 6.35
C VAL A 62 -7.40 20.86 7.76
N ALA A 63 -8.72 20.88 7.96
CA ALA A 63 -9.38 20.48 9.20
C ALA A 63 -9.51 18.94 9.28
N GLY A 64 -8.42 18.26 9.54
CA GLY A 64 -8.32 16.79 9.62
C GLY A 64 -6.86 16.35 9.71
N SER A 65 -6.63 15.09 10.07
CA SER A 65 -5.29 14.52 10.22
C SER A 65 -4.69 14.17 8.86
N VAL A 66 -3.84 15.04 8.32
CA VAL A 66 -3.12 14.84 7.06
C VAL A 66 -1.62 15.00 7.29
N SER A 67 -0.85 14.09 6.74
CA SER A 67 0.61 14.18 6.64
C SER A 67 1.01 14.08 5.16
N ALA A 68 2.08 14.76 4.78
CA ALA A 68 2.67 14.60 3.47
C ALA A 68 4.18 14.46 3.61
N VAL A 69 4.74 13.47 2.92
CA VAL A 69 6.18 13.26 2.76
C VAL A 69 6.55 13.75 1.38
N THR A 70 7.34 14.82 1.30
CA THR A 70 7.72 15.43 0.01
C THR A 70 8.74 14.55 -0.73
N GLY A 71 8.84 14.71 -2.07
CA GLY A 71 9.83 14.02 -2.88
C GLY A 71 11.27 14.24 -2.38
N GLN A 72 11.58 15.44 -1.90
CA GLN A 72 12.88 15.75 -1.28
C GLN A 72 13.08 14.96 0.03
N GLN A 73 12.07 14.86 0.89
CA GLN A 73 12.15 14.06 2.11
C GLN A 73 12.31 12.57 1.80
N LEU A 74 11.59 12.05 0.80
CA LEU A 74 11.76 10.66 0.33
C LEU A 74 13.21 10.40 -0.13
N GLN A 75 13.78 11.33 -0.88
CA GLN A 75 15.17 11.27 -1.32
C GLN A 75 16.16 11.36 -0.13
N ASP A 76 15.92 12.27 0.81
CA ASP A 76 16.80 12.48 1.98
C ASP A 76 16.89 11.25 2.89
N ILE A 77 15.76 10.52 3.06
CA ILE A 77 15.74 9.24 3.77
C ILE A 77 16.07 8.05 2.86
N GLY A 78 16.24 8.26 1.55
CA GLY A 78 16.54 7.25 0.54
C GLY A 78 15.46 6.19 0.41
N ALA A 79 14.20 6.60 0.55
CA ALA A 79 13.07 5.72 0.41
C ALA A 79 12.99 5.18 -1.02
N GLN A 80 12.77 3.89 -1.18
CA GLN A 80 12.60 3.20 -2.46
C GLN A 80 11.26 2.48 -2.54
N SER A 81 10.68 2.13 -1.40
CA SER A 81 9.43 1.40 -1.25
C SER A 81 8.54 2.05 -0.18
N LEU A 82 7.30 1.60 -0.11
CA LEU A 82 6.34 2.01 0.92
C LEU A 82 6.87 1.77 2.33
N ALA A 83 7.57 0.66 2.55
CA ALA A 83 8.15 0.28 3.84
C ALA A 83 9.12 1.33 4.41
N ASP A 84 9.86 2.02 3.54
CA ASP A 84 10.95 2.91 3.95
C ASP A 84 10.47 4.22 4.57
N TYR A 85 9.23 4.66 4.29
CA TYR A 85 8.73 5.96 4.73
C TYR A 85 7.38 5.95 5.43
N ILE A 86 6.53 4.95 5.19
CA ILE A 86 5.13 5.02 5.65
C ILE A 86 5.02 5.05 7.18
N GLN A 87 5.91 4.38 7.88
CA GLN A 87 5.97 4.36 9.34
C GLN A 87 6.44 5.71 9.95
N SER A 88 6.95 6.64 9.13
CA SER A 88 7.23 8.01 9.58
C SER A 88 5.96 8.80 9.85
N THR A 89 4.82 8.34 9.33
CA THR A 89 3.51 8.95 9.54
C THR A 89 2.93 8.51 10.90
N PRO A 90 2.45 9.45 11.74
CA PRO A 90 1.84 9.10 13.02
C PRO A 90 0.66 8.14 12.85
N GLY A 91 0.51 7.17 13.75
CA GLY A 91 -0.64 6.25 13.79
C GLY A 91 -0.69 5.23 12.65
N VAL A 92 0.42 5.06 11.93
CA VAL A 92 0.53 4.11 10.82
C VAL A 92 1.47 2.98 11.21
N VAL A 93 1.05 1.74 10.93
CA VAL A 93 1.83 0.51 11.05
C VAL A 93 1.88 -0.17 9.70
N PHE A 94 3.04 -0.67 9.32
CA PHE A 94 3.24 -1.41 8.08
C PHE A 94 3.53 -2.87 8.37
N ASN A 95 2.62 -3.75 7.94
CA ASN A 95 2.74 -5.19 8.09
C ASN A 95 3.29 -5.77 6.80
N GLN A 96 4.61 -5.90 6.73
CA GLN A 96 5.29 -6.46 5.56
C GLN A 96 5.38 -7.98 5.65
N TYR A 97 5.03 -8.65 4.58
CA TYR A 97 5.13 -10.11 4.46
C TYR A 97 5.75 -10.50 3.11
N GLN A 98 5.12 -10.08 2.02
CA GLN A 98 5.61 -10.29 0.66
C GLN A 98 5.18 -9.10 -0.22
N PRO A 99 5.87 -8.82 -1.32
CA PRO A 99 5.47 -7.78 -2.25
C PRO A 99 4.05 -7.97 -2.76
N GLY A 100 3.29 -6.87 -2.84
CA GLY A 100 1.89 -6.88 -3.30
C GLY A 100 0.86 -7.39 -2.28
N VAL A 101 1.28 -7.90 -1.12
CA VAL A 101 0.38 -8.40 -0.04
C VAL A 101 0.61 -7.70 1.30
N SER A 102 1.52 -6.73 1.33
CA SER A 102 1.79 -5.94 2.53
C SER A 102 0.64 -4.98 2.83
N HIS A 103 0.37 -4.72 4.12
CA HIS A 103 -0.76 -3.89 4.54
C HIS A 103 -0.32 -2.67 5.35
N VAL A 104 -0.89 -1.52 5.00
CA VAL A 104 -0.82 -0.33 5.85
C VAL A 104 -2.05 -0.30 6.75
N VAL A 105 -1.82 -0.25 8.04
CA VAL A 105 -2.85 -0.13 9.08
C VAL A 105 -2.79 1.28 9.66
N VAL A 106 -3.89 2.02 9.54
CA VAL A 106 -4.01 3.37 10.06
C VAL A 106 -4.88 3.36 11.30
N ARG A 107 -4.40 3.96 12.40
CA ARG A 107 -5.11 4.03 13.70
C ARG A 107 -5.54 2.66 14.25
N GLY A 108 -4.84 1.60 13.89
CA GLY A 108 -5.15 0.23 14.32
C GLY A 108 -6.44 -0.33 13.73
N ILE A 109 -6.97 0.25 12.65
CA ILE A 109 -8.17 -0.23 11.96
C ILE A 109 -7.78 -1.34 10.98
N ALA A 110 -7.78 -2.58 11.47
CA ALA A 110 -7.57 -3.79 10.68
C ALA A 110 -8.21 -4.99 11.35
N THR A 111 -8.61 -5.98 10.58
CA THR A 111 -9.21 -7.24 11.06
C THR A 111 -8.32 -8.45 10.81
N SER A 112 -7.29 -8.30 10.00
CA SER A 112 -6.26 -9.30 9.75
C SER A 112 -4.98 -8.61 9.26
N SER A 113 -3.86 -9.25 9.40
CA SER A 113 -2.57 -8.76 8.90
C SER A 113 -2.35 -9.06 7.40
N GLY A 114 -3.24 -9.79 6.74
CA GLY A 114 -3.20 -10.08 5.32
C GLY A 114 -4.60 -10.33 4.80
N ASN A 115 -5.02 -9.68 3.74
CA ASN A 115 -6.37 -9.83 3.21
C ASN A 115 -6.34 -10.17 1.71
N VAL A 116 -6.53 -11.43 1.37
CA VAL A 116 -6.75 -11.88 -0.01
C VAL A 116 -8.24 -12.01 -0.36
N GLN A 117 -9.15 -11.86 0.64
CA GLN A 117 -10.61 -11.88 0.42
C GLN A 117 -11.22 -10.67 1.11
N GLY A 118 -11.84 -9.81 0.33
CA GLY A 118 -12.48 -8.58 0.79
C GLY A 118 -11.63 -7.32 0.57
N GLN A 119 -12.24 -6.19 0.88
CA GLN A 119 -11.66 -4.88 0.68
C GLN A 119 -10.79 -4.50 1.89
N GLY A 120 -9.61 -3.92 1.64
CA GLY A 120 -8.76 -3.37 2.69
C GLY A 120 -9.41 -2.20 3.43
N THR A 121 -8.82 -1.81 4.57
CA THR A 121 -9.27 -0.65 5.37
C THR A 121 -8.54 0.64 5.01
N THR A 122 -7.50 0.57 4.18
CA THR A 122 -6.71 1.72 3.70
C THR A 122 -6.85 1.86 2.20
N GLY A 123 -7.23 3.06 1.74
CA GLY A 123 -7.35 3.41 0.32
C GLY A 123 -6.00 3.80 -0.27
N TYR A 124 -5.73 3.39 -1.50
CA TYR A 124 -4.53 3.75 -2.26
C TYR A 124 -4.92 4.49 -3.53
N PHE A 125 -4.22 5.57 -3.83
CA PHE A 125 -4.48 6.42 -5.00
C PHE A 125 -3.17 6.83 -5.67
N LEU A 126 -3.21 7.03 -6.99
CA LEU A 126 -2.13 7.68 -7.75
C LEU A 126 -2.71 8.89 -8.48
N ASN A 127 -2.27 10.10 -8.11
CA ASN A 127 -2.85 11.35 -8.64
C ASN A 127 -4.39 11.35 -8.60
N GLU A 128 -4.95 10.93 -7.45
CA GLU A 128 -6.38 10.78 -7.17
C GLU A 128 -7.10 9.62 -7.90
N VAL A 129 -6.42 8.86 -8.78
CA VAL A 129 -6.96 7.64 -9.38
C VAL A 129 -7.02 6.53 -8.33
N PRO A 130 -8.18 5.91 -8.06
CA PRO A 130 -8.28 4.83 -7.09
C PRO A 130 -7.54 3.58 -7.58
N LEU A 131 -6.70 3.02 -6.70
CA LEU A 131 -5.92 1.80 -6.96
C LEU A 131 -6.54 0.56 -6.28
N ASN A 132 -7.44 0.73 -5.30
CA ASN A 132 -8.19 -0.38 -4.71
C ASN A 132 -9.42 -0.67 -5.56
N GLU A 133 -9.57 -1.93 -5.93
CA GLU A 133 -10.77 -2.37 -6.66
C GLU A 133 -11.98 -2.52 -5.72
N PRO A 134 -13.20 -2.25 -6.22
CA PRO A 134 -14.43 -2.66 -5.55
C PRO A 134 -14.44 -4.16 -5.22
N GLY A 135 -14.78 -4.49 -3.97
CA GLY A 135 -14.80 -5.87 -3.46
C GLY A 135 -13.42 -6.39 -3.07
N PHE A 136 -12.81 -7.24 -3.88
CA PHE A 136 -11.52 -7.85 -3.60
C PHE A 136 -10.37 -7.02 -4.18
N THR A 137 -9.31 -6.81 -3.40
CA THR A 137 -8.06 -6.20 -3.90
C THR A 137 -7.08 -7.33 -4.25
N ILE A 138 -6.60 -7.38 -5.49
CA ILE A 138 -5.62 -8.38 -5.93
C ILE A 138 -4.22 -7.99 -5.45
N VAL A 139 -3.84 -6.72 -5.60
CA VAL A 139 -2.51 -6.21 -5.29
C VAL A 139 -2.60 -4.96 -4.42
N VAL A 140 -1.84 -4.92 -3.33
CA VAL A 140 -1.57 -3.67 -2.59
C VAL A 140 -0.45 -2.92 -3.31
N PRO A 141 -0.70 -1.71 -3.83
CA PRO A 141 0.29 -1.00 -4.63
C PRO A 141 1.48 -0.51 -3.78
N ASP A 142 2.69 -0.93 -4.14
CA ASP A 142 3.95 -0.36 -3.65
C ASP A 142 4.66 0.33 -4.83
N ILE A 143 4.39 1.62 -5.00
CA ILE A 143 4.90 2.42 -6.13
C ILE A 143 6.28 2.96 -5.77
N ASP A 144 7.25 2.75 -6.68
CA ASP A 144 8.60 3.30 -6.53
C ASP A 144 8.57 4.82 -6.33
N THR A 145 9.34 5.30 -5.35
CA THR A 145 9.31 6.69 -4.87
C THR A 145 10.09 7.66 -5.74
N PHE A 146 10.92 7.18 -6.68
CA PHE A 146 11.71 8.04 -7.54
C PHE A 146 10.82 8.96 -8.38
N ASP A 147 11.13 10.25 -8.38
CA ASP A 147 10.37 11.27 -9.08
C ASP A 147 8.88 11.37 -8.67
N LEU A 148 8.56 11.07 -7.41
CA LEU A 148 7.31 11.51 -6.80
C LEU A 148 7.43 12.96 -6.34
N ASN A 149 6.35 13.72 -6.46
CA ASN A 149 6.23 15.04 -5.86
C ASN A 149 6.10 14.93 -4.34
N ARG A 150 5.21 14.03 -3.90
CA ARG A 150 4.94 13.73 -2.49
C ARG A 150 4.09 12.47 -2.34
N VAL A 151 4.00 11.98 -1.13
CA VAL A 151 2.99 11.01 -0.71
C VAL A 151 2.15 11.63 0.38
N GLU A 152 0.84 11.70 0.17
CA GLU A 152 -0.14 12.21 1.12
C GLU A 152 -0.74 11.04 1.89
N VAL A 153 -0.79 11.15 3.23
CA VAL A 153 -1.43 10.16 4.10
C VAL A 153 -2.52 10.86 4.89
N LEU A 154 -3.76 10.52 4.58
CA LEU A 154 -4.95 11.01 5.25
C LEU A 154 -5.36 9.96 6.28
N ARG A 155 -5.41 10.33 7.55
CA ARG A 155 -5.76 9.42 8.65
C ARG A 155 -7.20 9.62 9.09
N GLY A 156 -7.84 8.53 9.48
CA GLY A 156 -9.29 8.48 9.71
C GLY A 156 -10.08 8.35 8.41
N PRO A 157 -11.38 8.08 8.51
CA PRO A 157 -12.21 7.76 7.37
C PRO A 157 -12.32 8.89 6.35
N GLN A 158 -12.12 8.51 5.09
CA GLN A 158 -12.20 9.39 3.93
C GLN A 158 -13.36 9.00 2.99
N GLY A 159 -14.34 8.25 3.49
CA GLY A 159 -15.47 7.72 2.71
C GLY A 159 -16.22 8.76 1.89
N THR A 160 -16.33 10.00 2.38
CA THR A 160 -17.05 11.09 1.72
C THR A 160 -16.44 11.48 0.36
N LEU A 161 -15.13 11.67 0.27
CA LEU A 161 -14.47 12.15 -0.95
C LEU A 161 -13.73 11.05 -1.73
N PHE A 162 -13.22 10.04 -1.03
CA PHE A 162 -12.38 8.99 -1.62
C PHE A 162 -13.10 7.65 -1.79
N GLY A 163 -14.29 7.48 -1.20
CA GLY A 163 -15.13 6.29 -1.36
C GLY A 163 -14.76 5.14 -0.46
N SER A 164 -15.12 3.94 -0.89
CA SER A 164 -14.88 2.70 -0.16
C SER A 164 -13.39 2.42 0.06
N ALA A 165 -13.06 1.44 0.92
CA ALA A 165 -11.70 1.08 1.34
C ALA A 165 -10.92 2.16 2.11
N SER A 166 -11.47 3.36 2.27
CA SER A 166 -10.79 4.47 2.98
C SER A 166 -11.32 4.62 4.42
N MET A 167 -11.45 3.51 5.15
CA MET A 167 -11.99 3.49 6.52
C MET A 167 -10.98 3.98 7.54
N GLY A 168 -9.79 3.38 7.59
CA GLY A 168 -8.70 3.79 8.47
C GLY A 168 -8.01 5.03 7.97
N GLY A 169 -7.93 5.19 6.64
CA GLY A 169 -7.27 6.31 5.98
C GLY A 169 -7.04 6.07 4.49
N SER A 170 -6.31 7.00 3.87
CA SER A 170 -5.95 6.92 2.45
C SER A 170 -4.50 7.34 2.23
N ILE A 171 -3.85 6.71 1.27
CA ILE A 171 -2.51 7.04 0.78
C ILE A 171 -2.65 7.49 -0.67
N ASN A 172 -2.25 8.71 -0.97
CA ASN A 172 -2.25 9.25 -2.33
C ASN A 172 -0.81 9.52 -2.77
N TYR A 173 -0.33 8.73 -3.71
CA TYR A 173 0.93 8.96 -4.40
C TYR A 173 0.72 10.09 -5.41
N VAL A 174 1.45 11.18 -5.26
CA VAL A 174 1.41 12.29 -6.20
C VAL A 174 2.69 12.26 -7.02
N ALA A 175 2.59 11.73 -8.24
CA ALA A 175 3.71 11.69 -9.19
C ALA A 175 3.91 13.07 -9.83
N ASN A 176 5.17 13.43 -10.11
CA ASN A 176 5.45 14.57 -10.96
C ASN A 176 4.91 14.30 -12.38
N THR A 177 4.27 15.31 -12.95
CA THR A 177 3.81 15.32 -14.33
C THR A 177 4.77 16.09 -15.22
N ALA A 178 4.60 16.01 -16.55
CA ALA A 178 5.42 16.75 -17.49
C ALA A 178 5.28 18.27 -17.27
N ASP A 179 6.39 18.99 -17.37
CA ASP A 179 6.49 20.45 -17.22
C ASP A 179 6.94 21.08 -18.54
N ALA A 180 6.12 21.97 -19.07
CA ALA A 180 6.39 22.66 -20.32
C ALA A 180 7.28 23.90 -20.15
N SER A 181 7.63 24.30 -18.92
CA SER A 181 8.45 25.47 -18.63
C SER A 181 9.96 25.25 -18.87
N GLY A 182 10.43 23.98 -18.81
CA GLY A 182 11.86 23.74 -18.92
C GLY A 182 12.27 22.27 -19.08
N PHE A 183 13.49 22.06 -19.53
CA PHE A 183 14.12 20.74 -19.58
C PHE A 183 14.62 20.36 -18.17
N ASP A 184 14.39 19.10 -17.76
CA ASP A 184 14.91 18.52 -16.53
C ASP A 184 15.31 17.05 -16.78
N ALA A 185 16.36 16.59 -16.10
CA ALA A 185 16.80 15.21 -16.18
C ALA A 185 17.47 14.78 -14.88
N ALA A 186 17.24 13.54 -14.45
CA ALA A 186 17.90 12.97 -13.29
C ALA A 186 18.26 11.50 -13.51
N VAL A 187 19.36 11.08 -12.90
CA VAL A 187 19.80 9.68 -12.88
C VAL A 187 20.22 9.32 -11.47
N GLU A 188 19.82 8.14 -11.02
CA GLU A 188 20.21 7.59 -9.73
C GLU A 188 20.76 6.18 -9.91
N ALA A 189 21.86 5.88 -9.22
CA ALA A 189 22.42 4.54 -9.14
C ALA A 189 22.75 4.20 -7.69
N THR A 190 22.32 3.02 -7.23
CA THR A 190 22.53 2.52 -5.88
C THR A 190 23.22 1.16 -5.92
N VAL A 191 24.18 0.97 -5.03
CA VAL A 191 24.80 -0.34 -4.74
C VAL A 191 24.68 -0.56 -3.24
N SER A 192 24.21 -1.74 -2.84
CA SER A 192 23.99 -2.07 -1.43
C SER A 192 24.43 -3.48 -1.09
N GLN A 193 24.75 -3.69 0.19
CA GLN A 193 25.10 -4.98 0.76
C GLN A 193 24.30 -5.20 2.02
N THR A 194 23.35 -6.12 1.96
CA THR A 194 22.57 -6.59 3.11
C THR A 194 23.30 -7.76 3.76
N ARG A 195 23.18 -7.86 5.09
CA ARG A 195 23.71 -9.02 5.81
C ARG A 195 23.08 -10.32 5.30
N ASN A 196 23.90 -11.33 5.04
CA ASN A 196 23.52 -12.64 4.51
C ASN A 196 22.89 -12.58 3.10
N ALA A 197 23.22 -11.56 2.32
CA ALA A 197 22.74 -11.39 0.95
C ALA A 197 23.89 -11.09 -0.01
N ASP A 198 23.67 -11.27 -1.28
CA ASP A 198 24.55 -10.79 -2.34
C ASP A 198 24.49 -9.26 -2.48
N THR A 199 25.25 -8.72 -3.42
CA THR A 199 25.27 -7.27 -3.67
C THR A 199 24.01 -6.84 -4.44
N GLY A 200 23.22 -5.95 -3.86
CA GLY A 200 22.05 -5.34 -4.50
C GLY A 200 22.41 -4.17 -5.39
N PHE A 201 21.59 -3.93 -6.39
CA PHE A 201 21.78 -2.86 -7.38
C PHE A 201 20.46 -2.16 -7.72
N GLY A 202 20.51 -0.82 -7.87
CA GLY A 202 19.40 -0.02 -8.35
C GLY A 202 19.86 0.99 -9.39
N ALA A 203 19.06 1.23 -10.43
CA ALA A 203 19.27 2.26 -11.44
C ALA A 203 17.94 2.91 -11.82
N LYS A 204 17.88 4.24 -11.80
CA LYS A 204 16.70 5.02 -12.11
C LYS A 204 17.05 6.22 -12.95
N ALA A 205 16.15 6.61 -13.86
CA ALA A 205 16.35 7.75 -14.73
C ALA A 205 15.03 8.49 -14.97
N MET A 206 15.12 9.81 -15.09
CA MET A 206 14.00 10.67 -15.45
C MET A 206 14.47 11.68 -16.50
N VAL A 207 13.59 11.99 -17.45
CA VAL A 207 13.76 13.10 -18.38
C VAL A 207 12.43 13.82 -18.57
N ASN A 208 12.47 15.15 -18.52
CA ASN A 208 11.37 16.06 -18.86
C ASN A 208 11.77 16.90 -20.07
N ILE A 209 10.96 16.86 -21.10
CA ILE A 209 11.24 17.53 -22.39
C ILE A 209 10.09 18.47 -22.73
N PRO A 210 10.26 19.80 -22.68
CA PRO A 210 9.29 20.74 -23.22
C PRO A 210 9.36 20.68 -24.76
N ILE A 211 8.35 20.06 -25.37
CA ILE A 211 8.26 19.97 -26.85
C ILE A 211 7.85 21.34 -27.42
N LYS A 212 6.98 22.02 -26.71
CA LYS A 212 6.60 23.40 -26.98
C LYS A 212 6.45 24.12 -25.64
N GLU A 213 7.29 25.15 -25.44
CA GLU A 213 7.32 25.94 -24.21
C GLU A 213 5.91 26.39 -23.80
N ASP A 214 5.60 26.25 -22.52
CA ASP A 214 4.33 26.56 -21.84
C ASP A 214 3.08 25.84 -22.43
N VAL A 215 3.23 24.94 -23.40
CA VAL A 215 2.09 24.32 -24.09
C VAL A 215 2.10 22.80 -24.02
N PHE A 216 3.24 22.17 -24.33
CA PHE A 216 3.29 20.71 -24.41
C PHE A 216 4.63 20.16 -23.95
N ALA A 217 4.56 19.21 -23.02
CA ALA A 217 5.73 18.51 -22.51
C ALA A 217 5.50 17.01 -22.37
N ILE A 218 6.62 16.29 -22.30
CA ILE A 218 6.70 14.86 -22.04
C ILE A 218 7.65 14.65 -20.88
N ARG A 219 7.24 13.84 -19.89
CA ARG A 219 8.10 13.38 -18.80
C ARG A 219 8.11 11.85 -18.77
N ALA A 220 9.30 11.26 -18.80
CA ALA A 220 9.49 9.82 -18.75
C ALA A 220 10.38 9.45 -17.57
N VAL A 221 10.00 8.38 -16.88
CA VAL A 221 10.71 7.78 -15.74
C VAL A 221 10.92 6.30 -16.04
N ALA A 222 12.11 5.79 -15.77
CA ALA A 222 12.42 4.37 -15.83
C ALA A 222 13.16 3.97 -14.55
N GLN A 223 12.89 2.76 -14.04
CA GLN A 223 13.48 2.25 -12.81
C GLN A 223 13.74 0.75 -12.91
N TYR A 224 14.81 0.34 -12.23
CA TYR A 224 15.16 -1.06 -11.98
C TYR A 224 15.82 -1.16 -10.60
N ARG A 225 15.41 -2.15 -9.82
CA ARG A 225 16.00 -2.49 -8.52
C ARG A 225 16.07 -4.00 -8.38
N ASP A 226 17.20 -4.48 -7.89
CA ASP A 226 17.47 -5.86 -7.55
C ASP A 226 17.90 -5.89 -6.07
N ASP A 227 17.05 -6.49 -5.24
CA ASP A 227 17.23 -6.65 -3.80
C ASP A 227 17.52 -8.12 -3.51
N PRO A 228 18.79 -8.56 -3.42
CA PRO A 228 19.13 -9.95 -3.17
C PRO A 228 18.53 -10.47 -1.86
N GLY A 229 18.18 -11.74 -1.88
CA GLY A 229 17.63 -12.45 -0.74
C GLY A 229 18.64 -12.60 0.40
N TYR A 230 18.12 -12.66 1.60
CA TYR A 230 18.90 -12.78 2.84
C TYR A 230 18.50 -13.97 3.71
N LEU A 231 17.48 -14.74 3.30
CA LEU A 231 16.99 -15.93 3.98
C LEU A 231 17.55 -17.19 3.31
N ASP A 232 18.14 -18.08 4.08
CA ASP A 232 18.62 -19.35 3.58
C ASP A 232 17.51 -20.40 3.68
N ASN A 233 17.12 -20.99 2.54
CA ASN A 233 16.13 -22.05 2.49
C ASN A 233 16.82 -23.42 2.52
N ILE A 234 16.92 -24.01 3.70
CA ILE A 234 17.65 -25.28 3.91
C ILE A 234 16.93 -26.48 3.28
N GLY A 235 15.61 -26.41 3.09
CA GLY A 235 14.84 -27.48 2.43
C GLY A 235 15.14 -27.59 0.95
N LEU A 236 15.44 -26.48 0.30
CA LEU A 236 15.81 -26.40 -1.10
C LEU A 236 17.33 -26.32 -1.32
N GLY A 237 18.12 -26.15 -0.25
CA GLY A 237 19.57 -25.93 -0.34
C GLY A 237 19.93 -24.66 -1.09
N LYS A 238 19.11 -23.59 -0.95
CA LYS A 238 19.30 -22.28 -1.60
C LYS A 238 19.66 -21.23 -0.54
N ASP A 239 20.83 -20.63 -0.66
CA ASP A 239 21.25 -19.47 0.13
C ASP A 239 20.59 -18.21 -0.44
N GLY A 240 20.19 -17.25 0.40
CA GLY A 240 19.60 -15.99 -0.01
C GLY A 240 18.37 -16.18 -0.89
N SER A 241 17.40 -16.99 -0.47
CA SER A 241 16.32 -17.48 -1.36
C SER A 241 15.25 -16.44 -1.70
N ASN A 242 15.09 -15.37 -0.91
CA ASN A 242 14.01 -14.40 -1.05
C ASN A 242 14.44 -13.14 -1.84
N ASP A 243 14.99 -13.34 -3.03
CA ASP A 243 15.33 -12.26 -3.96
C ASP A 243 14.08 -11.51 -4.40
N THR A 244 14.19 -10.19 -4.60
CA THR A 244 13.11 -9.37 -5.15
C THR A 244 13.66 -8.42 -6.20
N ALA A 245 13.14 -8.48 -7.42
CA ALA A 245 13.44 -7.56 -8.50
C ALA A 245 12.22 -6.69 -8.81
N VAL A 246 12.43 -5.37 -8.91
CA VAL A 246 11.40 -4.41 -9.29
C VAL A 246 11.85 -3.68 -10.56
N SER A 247 11.00 -3.65 -11.57
CA SER A 247 11.24 -2.91 -12.79
C SER A 247 9.99 -2.14 -13.20
N GLY A 248 10.16 -0.97 -13.81
CA GLY A 248 9.00 -0.21 -14.23
C GLY A 248 9.32 1.17 -14.75
N GLY A 249 8.26 1.95 -14.95
CA GLY A 249 8.37 3.32 -15.37
C GLY A 249 7.06 4.07 -15.41
N ARG A 250 7.17 5.38 -15.59
CA ARG A 250 6.04 6.29 -15.78
C ARG A 250 6.24 7.15 -17.00
N LEU A 251 5.15 7.44 -17.70
CA LEU A 251 5.13 8.39 -18.80
C LEU A 251 4.00 9.39 -18.56
N SER A 252 4.33 10.68 -18.58
CA SER A 252 3.34 11.76 -18.47
C SER A 252 3.42 12.65 -19.71
N LEU A 253 2.26 13.03 -20.22
CA LEU A 253 2.08 14.03 -21.26
C LEU A 253 1.20 15.14 -20.70
N VAL A 254 1.62 16.39 -20.81
CA VAL A 254 0.83 17.56 -20.41
C VAL A 254 0.66 18.48 -21.60
N LEU A 255 -0.60 18.81 -21.90
CA LEU A 255 -0.98 19.75 -22.96
C LEU A 255 -1.81 20.88 -22.34
N THR A 256 -1.33 22.12 -22.44
CA THR A 256 -1.98 23.36 -21.98
C THR A 256 -2.28 24.23 -23.21
N PRO A 257 -3.39 23.99 -23.94
CA PRO A 257 -3.71 24.69 -25.17
C PRO A 257 -4.02 26.18 -24.95
N ASN A 258 -4.40 26.54 -23.73
CA ASN A 258 -4.65 27.90 -23.27
C ASN A 258 -4.52 27.95 -21.74
N GLU A 259 -4.52 29.16 -21.15
CA GLU A 259 -4.35 29.37 -19.70
C GLU A 259 -5.41 28.72 -18.81
N ASN A 260 -6.55 28.35 -19.36
CA ASN A 260 -7.71 27.81 -18.61
C ASN A 260 -7.89 26.30 -18.77
N THR A 261 -7.11 25.64 -19.66
CA THR A 261 -7.32 24.23 -19.99
C THR A 261 -6.02 23.46 -19.87
N THR A 262 -6.02 22.41 -19.07
CA THR A 262 -4.90 21.45 -18.98
C THR A 262 -5.39 20.03 -19.20
N LEU A 263 -4.71 19.31 -20.08
CA LEU A 263 -4.89 17.87 -20.29
C LEU A 263 -3.63 17.17 -19.81
N THR A 264 -3.80 16.21 -18.92
CA THR A 264 -2.70 15.38 -18.41
C THR A 264 -2.99 13.91 -18.68
N TRP A 265 -2.12 13.24 -19.39
CA TRP A 265 -2.10 11.79 -19.50
C TRP A 265 -0.95 11.23 -18.66
N LEU A 266 -1.23 10.21 -17.86
CA LEU A 266 -0.25 9.51 -17.05
C LEU A 266 -0.40 7.99 -17.29
N SER A 267 0.73 7.34 -17.50
CA SER A 267 0.86 5.89 -17.57
C SER A 267 1.89 5.40 -16.57
N LEU A 268 1.56 4.33 -15.82
CA LEU A 268 2.45 3.60 -14.93
C LEU A 268 2.49 2.14 -15.36
N LEU A 269 3.69 1.58 -15.41
CA LEU A 269 3.96 0.15 -15.58
C LEU A 269 4.95 -0.27 -14.50
N GLN A 270 4.65 -1.32 -13.73
CA GLN A 270 5.57 -1.86 -12.73
C GLN A 270 5.40 -3.37 -12.62
N THR A 271 6.51 -4.09 -12.67
CA THR A 271 6.61 -5.53 -12.39
C THR A 271 7.46 -5.73 -11.16
N THR A 272 7.02 -6.63 -10.29
CA THR A 272 7.76 -7.08 -9.10
C THR A 272 7.80 -8.59 -9.11
N ASP A 273 8.98 -9.16 -9.19
CA ASP A 273 9.24 -10.60 -9.14
C ASP A 273 9.93 -10.93 -7.81
N SER A 274 9.41 -11.87 -7.05
CA SER A 274 10.01 -12.37 -5.80
C SER A 274 10.15 -13.88 -5.83
N ASP A 275 11.37 -14.36 -5.66
CA ASP A 275 11.72 -15.78 -5.80
C ASP A 275 11.24 -16.64 -4.64
N ASP A 276 11.05 -16.09 -3.44
CA ASP A 276 10.60 -16.81 -2.26
C ASP A 276 9.82 -15.86 -1.34
N ASN A 277 9.07 -16.37 -0.40
CA ASN A 277 8.37 -15.51 0.55
C ASN A 277 9.31 -15.05 1.68
N SER A 278 9.17 -13.80 2.11
CA SER A 278 10.11 -13.16 3.04
C SER A 278 9.75 -13.43 4.51
N TYR A 279 9.71 -14.70 4.93
CA TYR A 279 9.58 -15.10 6.34
C TYR A 279 10.67 -16.10 6.76
N ARG A 280 11.17 -15.94 7.97
CA ARG A 280 12.08 -16.89 8.64
C ARG A 280 11.30 -17.84 9.54
N ILE A 281 11.91 -18.96 9.93
CA ILE A 281 11.39 -19.87 10.96
C ILE A 281 12.36 -19.82 12.15
N PRO A 282 12.08 -19.07 13.24
CA PRO A 282 13.04 -18.84 14.32
C PRO A 282 13.58 -20.10 14.97
N ALA A 283 12.78 -21.16 15.02
CA ALA A 283 13.17 -22.46 15.56
C ALA A 283 14.33 -23.14 14.78
N LEU A 284 14.56 -22.73 13.52
CA LEU A 284 15.63 -23.28 12.66
C LEU A 284 16.91 -22.43 12.69
N GLY A 285 16.82 -21.17 13.07
CA GLY A 285 17.95 -20.26 13.11
C GLY A 285 17.59 -18.79 12.82
N ASP A 286 18.60 -17.91 12.79
CA ASP A 286 18.37 -16.44 12.63
C ASP A 286 18.05 -16.20 11.17
N LEU A 287 18.24 -16.34 10.20
CA LEU A 287 17.85 -16.01 8.81
C LEU A 287 17.59 -17.28 8.01
N VAL A 288 16.87 -18.23 8.64
CA VAL A 288 16.68 -19.56 8.07
C VAL A 288 15.20 -19.86 7.89
N ARG A 289 14.88 -20.50 6.78
CA ARG A 289 13.58 -21.10 6.49
C ARG A 289 13.75 -22.51 5.93
N ASN A 290 12.64 -23.25 5.83
CA ASN A 290 12.64 -24.62 5.33
C ASN A 290 11.34 -24.86 4.58
N THR A 291 11.41 -24.94 3.25
CA THR A 291 10.28 -25.35 2.40
C THR A 291 10.70 -26.51 1.52
N ALA A 292 9.73 -27.34 1.18
CA ALA A 292 9.94 -28.46 0.26
C ALA A 292 9.64 -28.08 -1.20
N VAL A 293 9.03 -26.92 -1.41
CA VAL A 293 8.66 -26.38 -2.72
C VAL A 293 9.24 -24.96 -2.84
N ALA A 294 9.74 -24.61 -4.02
CA ALA A 294 10.14 -23.26 -4.33
C ALA A 294 8.88 -22.37 -4.38
N GLU A 295 8.85 -21.36 -3.52
CA GLU A 295 7.80 -20.35 -3.48
C GLU A 295 8.14 -19.18 -4.42
N PHE A 296 7.15 -18.38 -4.78
CA PHE A 296 7.34 -17.15 -5.53
C PHE A 296 6.13 -16.23 -5.37
N THR A 297 6.32 -14.95 -5.65
CA THR A 297 5.24 -13.97 -5.80
C THR A 297 5.60 -13.00 -6.91
N ASP A 298 4.85 -13.05 -7.99
CA ASP A 298 4.98 -12.16 -9.16
C ASP A 298 3.80 -11.20 -9.19
N THR A 299 4.07 -9.90 -9.44
CA THR A 299 3.04 -8.86 -9.46
C THR A 299 3.27 -7.90 -10.61
N ASP A 300 2.23 -7.66 -11.41
CA ASP A 300 2.21 -6.66 -12.47
C ASP A 300 1.13 -5.60 -12.22
N ILE A 301 1.50 -4.33 -12.40
CA ILE A 301 0.60 -3.18 -12.33
C ILE A 301 0.74 -2.36 -13.61
N THR A 302 -0.38 -2.15 -14.30
CA THR A 302 -0.51 -1.22 -15.42
C THR A 302 -1.63 -0.23 -15.10
N LEU A 303 -1.35 1.07 -15.24
CA LEU A 303 -2.33 2.13 -15.07
C LEU A 303 -2.20 3.15 -16.20
N HIS A 304 -3.31 3.56 -16.75
CA HIS A 304 -3.42 4.71 -17.65
C HIS A 304 -4.50 5.65 -17.13
N SER A 305 -4.22 6.95 -17.08
CA SER A 305 -5.21 7.95 -16.71
C SER A 305 -5.16 9.15 -17.64
N LEU A 306 -6.33 9.75 -17.84
CA LEU A 306 -6.50 11.00 -18.56
C LEU A 306 -7.27 11.97 -17.66
N ARG A 307 -6.66 13.11 -17.36
CA ARG A 307 -7.22 14.19 -16.56
C ARG A 307 -7.39 15.42 -17.45
N LEU A 308 -8.58 16.00 -17.40
CA LEU A 308 -8.90 17.31 -17.95
C LEU A 308 -9.21 18.26 -16.78
N ASP A 309 -8.50 19.35 -16.68
CA ASP A 309 -8.81 20.47 -15.80
C ASP A 309 -9.17 21.68 -16.65
N GLN A 310 -10.35 22.28 -16.36
CA GLN A 310 -10.87 23.44 -17.05
C GLN A 310 -11.33 24.49 -16.06
N ASP A 311 -10.70 25.66 -16.11
CA ASP A 311 -11.15 26.85 -15.36
C ASP A 311 -12.21 27.62 -16.18
N PHE A 312 -13.39 27.78 -15.59
CA PHE A 312 -14.47 28.61 -16.14
C PHE A 312 -14.54 30.01 -15.50
N GLY A 313 -13.62 30.33 -14.58
CA GLY A 313 -13.57 31.56 -13.79
C GLY A 313 -14.53 31.55 -12.59
N TRP A 314 -15.73 30.98 -12.73
CA TRP A 314 -16.69 30.82 -11.62
C TRP A 314 -16.63 29.43 -10.97
N ALA A 315 -16.07 28.45 -11.64
CA ALA A 315 -15.82 27.10 -11.15
C ALA A 315 -14.68 26.44 -11.93
N ASN A 316 -13.96 25.53 -11.28
CA ASN A 316 -13.02 24.62 -11.90
C ASN A 316 -13.71 23.27 -12.13
N PHE A 317 -13.65 22.77 -13.36
CA PHE A 317 -14.11 21.43 -13.74
C PHE A 317 -12.93 20.49 -13.87
N THR A 318 -13.04 19.32 -13.25
CA THR A 318 -12.09 18.22 -13.43
C THR A 318 -12.84 16.99 -13.94
N ALA A 319 -12.32 16.37 -15.00
CA ALA A 319 -12.71 15.04 -15.43
C ALA A 319 -11.49 14.12 -15.38
N LEU A 320 -11.59 13.00 -14.66
CA LEU A 320 -10.52 12.03 -14.48
C LEU A 320 -11.04 10.66 -14.90
N ALA A 321 -10.51 10.11 -15.98
CA ALA A 321 -10.79 8.76 -16.46
C ALA A 321 -9.56 7.88 -16.28
N SER A 322 -9.75 6.62 -15.89
CA SER A 322 -8.64 5.67 -15.80
C SER A 322 -8.99 4.27 -16.29
N TYR A 323 -7.97 3.57 -16.72
CA TYR A 323 -7.94 2.13 -16.93
C TYR A 323 -6.76 1.55 -16.18
N GLN A 324 -6.98 0.46 -15.47
CA GLN A 324 -5.92 -0.27 -14.76
C GLN A 324 -6.05 -1.77 -14.99
N LYS A 325 -4.90 -2.42 -15.05
CA LYS A 325 -4.78 -3.87 -15.08
C LYS A 325 -3.76 -4.28 -14.03
N LYS A 326 -4.10 -5.28 -13.23
CA LYS A 326 -3.22 -5.86 -12.24
C LYS A 326 -3.24 -7.37 -12.36
N GLN A 327 -2.11 -7.98 -12.12
CA GLN A 327 -1.97 -9.43 -12.06
C GLN A 327 -1.11 -9.77 -10.84
N GLN A 328 -1.45 -10.86 -10.18
CA GLN A 328 -0.62 -11.46 -9.15
C GLN A 328 -0.68 -12.97 -9.28
N ASP A 329 0.47 -13.62 -9.25
CA ASP A 329 0.62 -15.05 -9.20
C ASP A 329 1.57 -15.41 -8.05
N TRP A 330 1.22 -16.41 -7.26
CA TRP A 330 2.07 -16.85 -6.16
C TRP A 330 1.95 -18.34 -5.89
N ARG A 331 2.99 -18.90 -5.29
CA ARG A 331 3.06 -20.28 -4.82
C ARG A 331 3.50 -20.33 -3.38
N PHE A 332 2.82 -21.20 -2.60
CA PHE A 332 3.21 -21.55 -1.25
C PHE A 332 3.52 -23.04 -1.12
N ASP A 333 4.47 -23.38 -0.23
CA ASP A 333 4.69 -24.74 0.24
C ASP A 333 3.58 -25.17 1.20
N PHE A 334 2.74 -26.07 0.72
CA PHE A 334 1.62 -26.63 1.45
C PHE A 334 1.90 -28.04 2.00
N THR A 335 3.16 -28.50 1.92
CA THR A 335 3.62 -29.82 2.36
C THR A 335 3.26 -30.15 3.82
N PRO A 336 3.27 -29.23 4.79
CA PRO A 336 2.92 -29.55 6.16
C PRO A 336 1.52 -30.13 6.34
N ILE A 337 0.56 -29.69 5.54
CA ILE A 337 -0.81 -30.21 5.62
C ILE A 337 -1.03 -31.51 4.87
N ARG A 338 -0.01 -32.06 4.19
CA ARG A 338 -0.05 -33.37 3.55
C ARG A 338 -0.47 -34.47 4.53
N VAL A 339 -0.08 -34.38 5.80
CA VAL A 339 -0.42 -35.35 6.84
C VAL A 339 -1.95 -35.43 7.01
N PHE A 340 -2.66 -34.31 6.95
CA PHE A 340 -4.12 -34.26 7.05
C PHE A 340 -4.76 -34.89 5.81
N TYR A 341 -4.30 -34.51 4.60
CA TYR A 341 -4.83 -35.10 3.36
C TYR A 341 -4.63 -36.63 3.32
N ASN A 342 -3.45 -37.10 3.72
CA ASN A 342 -3.19 -38.55 3.77
C ASN A 342 -4.09 -39.27 4.79
N ALA A 343 -4.27 -38.68 5.98
CA ALA A 343 -5.10 -39.28 7.02
C ALA A 343 -6.60 -39.21 6.70
N ASP A 344 -7.10 -38.07 6.25
CA ASP A 344 -8.54 -37.84 6.08
C ASP A 344 -9.08 -38.45 4.77
N LEU A 345 -8.25 -38.49 3.73
CA LEU A 345 -8.63 -39.01 2.41
C LEU A 345 -8.02 -40.39 2.07
N ASP A 346 -7.36 -41.01 3.06
CA ASP A 346 -6.68 -42.34 2.88
C ASP A 346 -5.75 -42.32 1.65
N LEU A 347 -4.92 -41.27 1.56
CA LEU A 347 -3.96 -41.08 0.47
C LEU A 347 -2.55 -41.53 0.90
N ASP A 348 -1.71 -41.89 -0.06
CA ASP A 348 -0.26 -42.09 0.11
C ASP A 348 0.52 -41.07 -0.72
N LEU A 349 0.26 -39.78 -0.47
CA LEU A 349 1.03 -38.68 -1.07
C LEU A 349 2.40 -38.62 -0.40
N THR A 350 3.46 -38.83 -1.16
CA THR A 350 4.85 -38.76 -0.70
C THR A 350 5.55 -37.50 -1.19
N SER A 351 5.12 -36.95 -2.30
CA SER A 351 5.66 -35.73 -2.89
C SER A 351 5.25 -34.46 -2.08
N PRO A 352 6.03 -33.39 -2.16
CA PRO A 352 5.64 -32.10 -1.59
C PRO A 352 4.30 -31.60 -2.15
N LEU A 353 3.51 -30.96 -1.27
CA LEU A 353 2.29 -30.25 -1.68
C LEU A 353 2.59 -28.78 -1.94
N TYR A 354 1.92 -28.23 -2.92
CA TYR A 354 1.94 -26.80 -3.18
C TYR A 354 0.52 -26.26 -3.40
N ILE A 355 0.38 -24.95 -3.09
CA ILE A 355 -0.78 -24.17 -3.49
C ILE A 355 -0.33 -23.10 -4.46
N ASN A 356 -0.90 -23.07 -5.66
CA ASN A 356 -0.78 -21.94 -6.59
C ASN A 356 -2.04 -21.11 -6.48
N SER A 357 -1.88 -19.82 -6.34
CA SER A 357 -3.01 -18.90 -6.34
C SER A 357 -2.63 -17.62 -7.07
N GLY A 358 -3.62 -16.91 -7.54
CA GLY A 358 -3.41 -15.66 -8.23
C GLY A 358 -4.68 -15.15 -8.86
N GLY A 359 -4.50 -14.14 -9.69
CA GLY A 359 -5.59 -13.54 -10.42
C GLY A 359 -5.19 -12.34 -11.24
N GLU A 360 -6.11 -11.94 -12.08
CA GLU A 360 -6.03 -10.75 -12.90
C GLU A 360 -7.24 -9.85 -12.60
N SER A 361 -7.04 -8.52 -12.61
CA SER A 361 -8.08 -7.53 -12.45
C SER A 361 -7.94 -6.47 -13.54
N GLU A 362 -9.04 -6.18 -14.21
CA GLU A 362 -9.19 -5.00 -15.06
C GLU A 362 -10.19 -4.03 -14.42
N GLY A 363 -9.82 -2.76 -14.30
CA GLY A 363 -10.64 -1.72 -13.68
C GLY A 363 -10.75 -0.49 -14.55
N ARG A 364 -11.92 0.14 -14.55
CA ARG A 364 -12.19 1.40 -15.28
C ARG A 364 -12.90 2.36 -14.35
N SER A 365 -12.38 3.58 -14.23
CA SER A 365 -13.01 4.61 -13.42
C SER A 365 -13.21 5.90 -14.18
N LEU A 366 -14.27 6.63 -13.80
CA LEU A 366 -14.56 7.99 -14.26
C LEU A 366 -15.02 8.83 -13.07
N GLU A 367 -14.34 9.93 -12.82
CA GLU A 367 -14.78 10.96 -11.88
C GLU A 367 -14.97 12.28 -12.60
N LEU A 368 -16.09 12.92 -12.34
CA LEU A 368 -16.41 14.27 -12.80
C LEU A 368 -16.62 15.16 -11.57
N ARG A 369 -15.97 16.31 -11.55
CA ARG A 369 -15.98 17.19 -10.39
C ARG A 369 -16.06 18.66 -10.79
N LEU A 370 -16.87 19.42 -10.05
CA LEU A 370 -16.93 20.88 -10.10
C LEU A 370 -16.56 21.43 -8.72
N THR A 371 -15.68 22.41 -8.69
CA THR A 371 -15.27 23.11 -7.48
C THR A 371 -15.37 24.63 -7.64
N SER A 372 -15.88 25.32 -6.62
CA SER A 372 -15.83 26.79 -6.62
C SER A 372 -14.39 27.29 -6.55
N PRO A 373 -14.11 28.55 -6.96
CA PRO A 373 -12.86 29.20 -6.62
C PRO A 373 -12.62 29.25 -5.10
N SER A 374 -11.36 29.22 -4.68
CA SER A 374 -10.94 29.31 -3.27
C SER A 374 -11.01 30.73 -2.75
N GLY A 375 -11.10 30.90 -1.40
CA GLY A 375 -11.05 32.19 -0.72
C GLY A 375 -12.39 32.94 -0.64
N GLY A 376 -13.47 32.34 -1.15
CA GLY A 376 -14.83 32.85 -1.02
C GLY A 376 -15.43 32.60 0.37
N ARG A 377 -16.50 33.37 0.73
CA ARG A 377 -17.26 33.11 1.95
C ARG A 377 -17.97 31.74 1.96
N PHE A 378 -18.32 31.27 0.77
CA PHE A 378 -18.89 29.95 0.56
C PHE A 378 -18.11 29.24 -0.55
N GLU A 379 -17.46 28.14 -0.19
CA GLU A 379 -16.76 27.25 -1.11
C GLU A 379 -17.54 25.93 -1.20
N TRP A 380 -17.59 25.35 -2.39
CA TRP A 380 -18.31 24.11 -2.61
C TRP A 380 -17.56 23.20 -3.60
N LEU A 381 -17.78 21.91 -3.45
CA LEU A 381 -17.36 20.84 -4.34
C LEU A 381 -18.55 19.92 -4.59
N LEU A 382 -18.76 19.54 -5.85
CA LEU A 382 -19.75 18.53 -6.25
C LEU A 382 -19.07 17.55 -7.20
N GLY A 383 -19.31 16.26 -7.03
CA GLY A 383 -18.70 15.23 -7.87
C GLY A 383 -19.59 14.02 -8.08
N ALA A 384 -19.33 13.31 -9.16
CA ALA A 384 -19.90 12.02 -9.49
C ALA A 384 -18.76 11.06 -9.84
N MET A 385 -18.88 9.81 -9.43
CA MET A 385 -17.89 8.78 -9.69
C MET A 385 -18.57 7.48 -10.12
N TYR A 386 -17.93 6.78 -11.05
CA TYR A 386 -18.23 5.41 -11.42
C TYR A 386 -16.94 4.62 -11.49
N PHE A 387 -16.92 3.41 -10.92
CA PHE A 387 -15.81 2.50 -10.97
C PHE A 387 -16.31 1.08 -11.15
N ASP A 388 -15.87 0.39 -12.19
CA ASP A 388 -16.16 -1.02 -12.44
C ASP A 388 -14.87 -1.84 -12.53
N THR A 389 -14.98 -3.12 -12.15
CA THR A 389 -13.88 -4.08 -12.23
C THR A 389 -14.37 -5.45 -12.65
N ASP A 390 -13.59 -6.08 -13.53
CA ASP A 390 -13.69 -7.48 -13.90
C ASP A 390 -12.44 -8.21 -13.39
N LYS A 391 -12.61 -9.35 -12.68
CA LYS A 391 -11.50 -10.11 -12.09
C LYS A 391 -11.67 -11.59 -12.33
N THR A 392 -10.55 -12.26 -12.56
CA THR A 392 -10.46 -13.71 -12.50
C THR A 392 -9.52 -14.09 -11.37
N LEU A 393 -9.94 -15.00 -10.51
CA LEU A 393 -9.15 -15.54 -9.41
C LEU A 393 -9.04 -17.04 -9.56
N TYR A 394 -7.92 -17.61 -9.17
CA TYR A 394 -7.75 -19.04 -9.10
C TYR A 394 -6.97 -19.44 -7.85
N GLU A 395 -7.24 -20.66 -7.36
CA GLU A 395 -6.43 -21.33 -6.37
C GLU A 395 -6.42 -22.83 -6.69
N ALA A 396 -5.25 -23.44 -6.65
CA ALA A 396 -5.08 -24.83 -7.02
C ALA A 396 -4.07 -25.52 -6.10
N ILE A 397 -4.49 -26.63 -5.49
CA ILE A 397 -3.66 -27.48 -4.64
C ILE A 397 -3.20 -28.69 -5.45
N GLY A 398 -1.89 -28.93 -5.43
CA GLY A 398 -1.29 -30.00 -6.22
C GLY A 398 -0.15 -30.70 -5.51
N ALA A 399 0.13 -31.89 -5.97
CA ALA A 399 1.29 -32.69 -5.64
C ALA A 399 1.62 -33.63 -6.82
N GLU A 400 2.90 -33.82 -7.10
CA GLU A 400 3.33 -34.81 -8.09
C GLU A 400 2.82 -36.22 -7.69
N GLY A 401 2.19 -36.94 -8.63
CA GLY A 401 1.66 -38.25 -8.41
C GLY A 401 0.30 -38.32 -7.69
N ALA A 402 -0.39 -37.19 -7.53
CA ALA A 402 -1.70 -37.13 -6.90
C ALA A 402 -2.73 -38.10 -7.53
N ALA A 403 -2.79 -38.15 -8.87
CA ALA A 403 -3.68 -39.10 -9.55
C ALA A 403 -3.47 -40.55 -9.09
N THR A 404 -2.23 -41.01 -8.96
CA THR A 404 -1.89 -42.35 -8.49
C THR A 404 -2.28 -42.56 -7.02
N ALA A 405 -2.11 -41.54 -6.18
CA ALA A 405 -2.51 -41.59 -4.78
C ALA A 405 -4.02 -41.74 -4.63
N PHE A 406 -4.81 -40.99 -5.41
CA PHE A 406 -6.27 -41.13 -5.43
C PHE A 406 -6.74 -42.48 -5.95
N ASP A 407 -6.12 -43.02 -7.02
CA ASP A 407 -6.43 -44.38 -7.52
C ASP A 407 -6.17 -45.49 -6.50
N SER A 408 -5.22 -45.24 -5.58
CA SER A 408 -4.83 -46.20 -4.53
C SER A 408 -5.64 -46.06 -3.25
N SER A 409 -6.37 -44.95 -3.08
CA SER A 409 -7.18 -44.66 -1.90
C SER A 409 -8.36 -45.65 -1.79
N SER A 410 -8.63 -46.11 -0.57
CA SER A 410 -9.83 -46.95 -0.30
C SER A 410 -11.14 -46.15 -0.38
N LEU A 411 -11.08 -44.84 -0.25
CA LEU A 411 -12.24 -43.94 -0.32
C LEU A 411 -12.65 -43.62 -1.76
N PHE A 412 -11.69 -43.50 -2.66
CA PHE A 412 -11.92 -43.07 -4.05
C PHE A 412 -11.82 -44.26 -5.03
N GLY A 413 -10.80 -45.09 -4.89
CA GLY A 413 -10.62 -46.32 -5.68
C GLY A 413 -10.06 -46.11 -7.09
N PRO A 414 -9.76 -47.23 -7.80
CA PRO A 414 -9.13 -47.18 -9.12
C PRO A 414 -9.93 -46.38 -10.17
N GLY A 415 -9.25 -45.56 -10.94
CA GLY A 415 -9.83 -44.69 -11.97
C GLY A 415 -10.25 -43.32 -11.47
N SER A 416 -10.25 -43.08 -10.15
CA SER A 416 -10.60 -41.78 -9.58
C SER A 416 -9.54 -40.70 -9.86
N GLY A 417 -8.28 -41.12 -9.90
CA GLY A 417 -7.17 -40.17 -10.15
C GLY A 417 -7.27 -39.46 -11.49
N ALA A 418 -7.72 -40.15 -12.54
CA ALA A 418 -7.92 -39.51 -13.85
C ALA A 418 -9.07 -38.50 -13.87
N VAL A 419 -10.00 -38.55 -12.91
CA VAL A 419 -11.11 -37.60 -12.76
C VAL A 419 -10.74 -36.47 -11.82
N ILE A 420 -10.13 -36.81 -10.69
CA ILE A 420 -9.77 -35.83 -9.62
C ILE A 420 -8.57 -34.98 -10.02
N ALA A 421 -7.52 -35.60 -10.58
CA ALA A 421 -6.29 -34.92 -10.98
C ALA A 421 -5.95 -35.30 -12.45
N PRO A 422 -6.70 -34.77 -13.44
CA PRO A 422 -6.56 -35.17 -14.85
C PRO A 422 -5.21 -34.80 -15.46
N ASP A 423 -4.50 -33.82 -14.90
CA ASP A 423 -3.11 -33.45 -15.25
C ASP A 423 -2.05 -34.27 -14.49
N GLY A 424 -2.48 -35.14 -13.56
CA GLY A 424 -1.64 -35.97 -12.70
C GLY A 424 -1.26 -35.32 -11.36
N GLU A 425 -1.46 -34.01 -11.19
CA GLU A 425 -0.95 -33.24 -10.05
C GLU A 425 -2.02 -32.43 -9.32
N ILE A 426 -2.80 -31.57 -10.02
CA ILE A 426 -3.81 -30.71 -9.39
C ILE A 426 -5.04 -31.55 -9.01
N PHE A 427 -5.27 -31.67 -7.70
CA PHE A 427 -6.33 -32.51 -7.17
C PHE A 427 -7.47 -31.75 -6.49
N ASN A 428 -7.31 -30.45 -6.30
CA ASN A 428 -8.37 -29.51 -5.87
C ASN A 428 -8.11 -28.13 -6.43
N ALA A 429 -9.10 -27.55 -7.08
CA ALA A 429 -8.96 -26.19 -7.59
C ALA A 429 -10.30 -25.46 -7.61
N PHE A 430 -10.23 -24.15 -7.53
CA PHE A 430 -11.34 -23.26 -7.83
C PHE A 430 -10.92 -22.08 -8.68
N TYR A 431 -11.85 -21.67 -9.51
CA TYR A 431 -11.74 -20.54 -10.42
C TYR A 431 -12.94 -19.64 -10.16
N SER A 432 -12.70 -18.34 -10.01
CA SER A 432 -13.76 -17.38 -9.71
C SER A 432 -13.72 -16.20 -10.65
N ASP A 433 -14.86 -15.88 -11.25
CA ASP A 433 -15.09 -14.61 -11.93
C ASP A 433 -15.77 -13.67 -10.94
N VAL A 434 -15.18 -12.48 -10.71
CA VAL A 434 -15.66 -11.48 -9.77
C VAL A 434 -15.88 -10.18 -10.51
N THR A 435 -17.09 -9.64 -10.45
CA THR A 435 -17.40 -8.29 -10.92
C THR A 435 -17.68 -7.39 -9.73
N GLY A 436 -17.15 -6.17 -9.76
CA GLY A 436 -17.36 -5.16 -8.73
C GLY A 436 -17.71 -3.81 -9.36
N GLU A 437 -18.74 -3.14 -8.84
CA GLU A 437 -19.18 -1.84 -9.30
C GLU A 437 -19.37 -0.89 -8.10
N GLU A 438 -18.93 0.35 -8.25
CA GLU A 438 -19.26 1.46 -7.36
C GLU A 438 -19.73 2.65 -8.18
N SER A 439 -20.89 3.22 -7.83
CA SER A 439 -21.35 4.52 -8.33
C SER A 439 -21.64 5.45 -7.16
N ALA A 440 -21.28 6.72 -7.28
CA ALA A 440 -21.48 7.66 -6.21
C ALA A 440 -21.71 9.09 -6.69
N LEU A 441 -22.50 9.83 -5.90
CA LEU A 441 -22.59 11.28 -5.92
C LEU A 441 -22.06 11.81 -4.60
N PHE A 442 -21.17 12.78 -4.64
CA PHE A 442 -20.57 13.33 -3.45
C PHE A 442 -20.43 14.85 -3.53
N GLY A 443 -20.34 15.47 -2.38
CA GLY A 443 -20.13 16.91 -2.34
C GLY A 443 -19.79 17.40 -0.95
N GLU A 444 -19.22 18.61 -0.89
CA GLU A 444 -18.81 19.28 0.32
C GLU A 444 -19.06 20.78 0.17
N GLY A 445 -19.59 21.42 1.21
CA GLY A 445 -19.77 22.87 1.28
C GLY A 445 -19.09 23.43 2.52
N THR A 446 -18.25 24.44 2.36
CA THR A 446 -17.57 25.14 3.43
C THR A 446 -18.09 26.58 3.52
N TYR A 447 -18.60 26.97 4.68
CA TYR A 447 -19.07 28.32 4.94
C TYR A 447 -18.23 29.02 6.02
N ALA A 448 -17.65 30.16 5.67
CA ALA A 448 -16.92 31.03 6.58
C ALA A 448 -17.92 32.00 7.27
N PHE A 449 -18.23 31.74 8.55
CA PHE A 449 -19.08 32.65 9.36
C PHE A 449 -18.34 33.96 9.60
N THR A 450 -17.06 33.84 9.95
CA THR A 450 -16.07 34.92 10.06
C THR A 450 -14.78 34.46 9.37
N PRO A 451 -13.77 35.30 9.20
CA PRO A 451 -12.49 34.87 8.68
C PRO A 451 -11.85 33.73 9.49
N GLU A 452 -12.12 33.68 10.81
CA GLU A 452 -11.55 32.73 11.74
C GLU A 452 -12.36 31.41 11.84
N TRP A 453 -13.70 31.47 11.63
CA TRP A 453 -14.59 30.31 11.81
C TRP A 453 -15.11 29.80 10.48
N LYS A 454 -14.83 28.53 10.17
CA LYS A 454 -15.35 27.83 9.00
C LYS A 454 -16.04 26.54 9.40
N LEU A 455 -17.23 26.31 8.84
CA LEU A 455 -17.97 25.03 8.95
C LEU A 455 -17.95 24.35 7.60
N THR A 456 -17.54 23.10 7.56
CA THR A 456 -17.64 22.25 6.38
C THR A 456 -18.62 21.13 6.62
N VAL A 457 -19.53 20.91 5.68
CA VAL A 457 -20.50 19.79 5.68
C VAL A 457 -20.39 19.11 4.33
N GLY A 458 -20.26 17.79 4.35
CA GLY A 458 -20.13 16.97 3.17
C GLY A 458 -20.89 15.66 3.30
N GLY A 459 -21.06 14.98 2.18
CA GLY A 459 -21.67 13.67 2.12
C GLY A 459 -21.45 12.98 0.79
N ARG A 460 -21.56 11.64 0.82
CA ARG A 460 -21.49 10.75 -0.35
C ARG A 460 -22.69 9.82 -0.32
N LEU A 461 -23.48 9.84 -1.37
CA LEU A 461 -24.46 8.81 -1.70
C LEU A 461 -23.78 7.80 -2.60
N PHE A 462 -23.84 6.52 -2.24
CA PHE A 462 -23.18 5.47 -3.01
C PHE A 462 -24.11 4.29 -3.24
N LYS A 463 -23.81 3.56 -4.31
CA LYS A 463 -24.34 2.24 -4.59
C LYS A 463 -23.18 1.34 -5.01
N THR A 464 -23.15 0.13 -4.45
CA THR A 464 -22.11 -0.86 -4.70
C THR A 464 -22.73 -2.20 -5.06
N LYS A 465 -22.06 -2.95 -5.92
CA LYS A 465 -22.46 -4.28 -6.30
C LYS A 465 -21.23 -5.16 -6.46
N VAL A 466 -21.23 -6.34 -5.83
CA VAL A 466 -20.19 -7.35 -6.01
C VAL A 466 -20.86 -8.67 -6.32
N ARG A 467 -20.43 -9.32 -7.41
CA ARG A 467 -20.89 -10.65 -7.81
C ARG A 467 -19.70 -11.57 -8.00
N ILE A 468 -19.83 -12.79 -7.46
CA ILE A 468 -18.85 -13.87 -7.63
C ILE A 468 -19.55 -15.05 -8.31
N VAL A 469 -18.90 -15.62 -9.30
CA VAL A 469 -19.24 -16.93 -9.85
C VAL A 469 -18.00 -17.82 -9.71
N SER A 470 -18.11 -18.88 -8.93
CA SER A 470 -16.99 -19.79 -8.66
C SER A 470 -17.27 -21.18 -9.19
N THR A 471 -16.25 -21.78 -9.80
CA THR A 471 -16.25 -23.17 -10.28
C THR A 471 -15.23 -23.94 -9.48
N GLN A 472 -15.68 -24.98 -8.76
CA GLN A 472 -14.83 -25.90 -8.01
C GLN A 472 -14.69 -27.22 -8.75
N VAL A 473 -13.48 -27.80 -8.74
CA VAL A 473 -13.13 -29.07 -9.35
C VAL A 473 -12.20 -29.86 -8.44
N GLY A 474 -12.11 -31.17 -8.64
CA GLY A 474 -11.18 -32.03 -7.93
C GLY A 474 -11.88 -32.97 -6.93
N PHE A 475 -11.14 -33.37 -5.88
CA PHE A 475 -11.64 -34.41 -4.95
C PHE A 475 -12.91 -33.99 -4.21
N SER A 476 -13.05 -32.70 -3.92
CA SER A 476 -14.20 -32.14 -3.20
C SER A 476 -15.51 -32.23 -3.99
N THR A 477 -15.45 -32.42 -5.30
CA THR A 477 -16.63 -32.56 -6.18
C THR A 477 -16.81 -33.99 -6.70
N TYR A 478 -15.84 -34.88 -6.46
CA TYR A 478 -15.87 -36.26 -6.94
C TYR A 478 -17.01 -37.09 -6.31
N PRO A 479 -17.70 -37.98 -7.07
CA PRO A 479 -17.51 -38.29 -8.50
C PRO A 479 -18.37 -37.44 -9.45
N GLY A 480 -18.85 -36.28 -8.99
CA GLY A 480 -19.78 -35.41 -9.71
C GLY A 480 -19.10 -34.47 -10.71
N ASP A 481 -19.94 -33.66 -11.36
CA ASP A 481 -19.50 -32.58 -12.22
C ASP A 481 -18.94 -31.43 -11.39
N PRO A 482 -18.18 -30.49 -12.01
CA PRO A 482 -17.76 -29.25 -11.36
C PRO A 482 -18.93 -28.54 -10.66
N VAL A 483 -18.70 -28.10 -9.43
CA VAL A 483 -19.70 -27.32 -8.68
C VAL A 483 -19.57 -25.87 -9.04
N VAL A 484 -20.63 -25.30 -9.59
CA VAL A 484 -20.70 -23.85 -9.90
C VAL A 484 -21.60 -23.16 -8.88
N THR A 485 -21.08 -22.17 -8.21
CA THR A 485 -21.80 -21.32 -7.25
C THR A 485 -21.80 -19.88 -7.70
N ALA A 486 -22.86 -19.15 -7.42
CA ALA A 486 -22.96 -17.73 -7.67
C ALA A 486 -23.52 -17.01 -6.43
N SER A 487 -22.89 -15.93 -6.05
CA SER A 487 -23.33 -15.07 -4.95
C SER A 487 -23.14 -13.60 -5.31
N GLU A 488 -24.00 -12.76 -4.75
CA GLU A 488 -24.04 -11.33 -5.06
C GLU A 488 -24.40 -10.51 -3.80
N THR A 489 -23.74 -9.33 -3.65
CA THR A 489 -24.13 -8.28 -2.72
C THR A 489 -24.48 -7.02 -3.49
N ASP A 490 -25.56 -6.34 -3.12
CA ASP A 490 -26.01 -5.04 -3.69
C ASP A 490 -26.38 -4.14 -2.49
N GLU A 491 -25.65 -3.05 -2.30
CA GLU A 491 -25.76 -2.18 -1.14
C GLU A 491 -25.78 -0.72 -1.57
N SER A 492 -26.42 0.11 -0.76
CA SER A 492 -26.43 1.57 -0.93
C SER A 492 -26.40 2.26 0.41
N GLY A 493 -25.76 3.42 0.49
CA GLY A 493 -25.63 4.13 1.73
C GLY A 493 -25.31 5.61 1.56
N PHE A 494 -25.12 6.26 2.70
CA PHE A 494 -24.77 7.66 2.80
C PHE A 494 -23.66 7.86 3.85
N ASN A 495 -22.52 8.45 3.45
CA ASN A 495 -21.41 8.76 4.33
C ASN A 495 -21.32 10.26 4.60
N PRO A 496 -21.70 10.73 5.79
CA PRO A 496 -21.61 12.13 6.19
C PRO A 496 -20.19 12.51 6.64
N LYS A 497 -19.91 13.83 6.53
CA LYS A 497 -18.74 14.47 7.12
C LYS A 497 -19.14 15.87 7.60
N VAL A 498 -18.70 16.22 8.83
CA VAL A 498 -18.86 17.57 9.37
C VAL A 498 -17.56 17.97 10.04
N SER A 499 -17.03 19.15 9.72
CA SER A 499 -15.88 19.72 10.42
C SER A 499 -16.09 21.21 10.71
N LEU A 500 -15.59 21.63 11.88
CA LEU A 500 -15.55 23.02 12.30
C LEU A 500 -14.11 23.40 12.59
N SER A 501 -13.62 24.46 11.94
CA SER A 501 -12.29 25.00 12.21
C SER A 501 -12.35 26.41 12.77
N TYR A 502 -11.40 26.71 13.68
CA TYR A 502 -11.19 28.00 14.30
C TYR A 502 -9.73 28.41 14.16
N THR A 503 -9.48 29.48 13.43
CA THR A 503 -8.14 29.99 13.10
C THR A 503 -8.00 31.41 13.70
N PRO A 504 -7.69 31.55 15.02
CA PRO A 504 -7.59 32.84 15.69
C PRO A 504 -6.43 33.70 15.17
N SER A 505 -5.47 33.08 14.50
CA SER A 505 -4.34 33.74 13.83
C SER A 505 -3.78 32.84 12.74
N ASP A 506 -2.97 33.38 11.84
CA ASP A 506 -2.31 32.62 10.76
C ASP A 506 -1.42 31.47 11.28
N ASN A 507 -1.04 31.54 12.54
CA ASN A 507 -0.12 30.59 13.18
C ASN A 507 -0.83 29.53 14.03
N VAL A 508 -2.14 29.61 14.24
CA VAL A 508 -2.87 28.69 15.13
C VAL A 508 -4.21 28.31 14.52
N MET A 509 -4.46 27.02 14.38
CA MET A 509 -5.74 26.47 13.99
C MET A 509 -6.16 25.37 14.98
N PHE A 510 -7.41 25.39 15.37
CA PHE A 510 -8.11 24.30 16.07
C PHE A 510 -9.19 23.76 15.16
N TYR A 511 -9.45 22.46 15.23
CA TYR A 511 -10.56 21.86 14.47
C TYR A 511 -11.21 20.72 15.24
N GLY A 512 -12.49 20.49 14.94
CA GLY A 512 -13.24 19.30 15.29
C GLY A 512 -13.79 18.67 14.01
N LEU A 513 -13.76 17.34 13.91
CA LEU A 513 -14.22 16.58 12.75
C LEU A 513 -15.03 15.36 13.21
N VAL A 514 -16.16 15.11 12.53
CA VAL A 514 -16.88 13.84 12.55
C VAL A 514 -16.98 13.35 11.12
N SER A 515 -16.56 12.12 10.87
CA SER A 515 -16.58 11.51 9.52
C SER A 515 -16.88 10.02 9.61
N GLU A 516 -17.49 9.49 8.55
CA GLU A 516 -17.84 8.08 8.42
C GLU A 516 -17.08 7.43 7.28
N GLY A 517 -16.74 6.13 7.44
CA GLY A 517 -16.14 5.28 6.43
C GLY A 517 -16.81 3.91 6.39
N PHE A 518 -16.71 3.23 5.25
CA PHE A 518 -17.33 1.93 5.00
C PHE A 518 -16.49 1.05 4.09
N ARG A 519 -16.77 -0.27 4.13
CA ARG A 519 -16.33 -1.24 3.12
C ARG A 519 -17.52 -1.95 2.53
N PHE A 520 -17.35 -2.48 1.32
CA PHE A 520 -18.37 -3.33 0.69
C PHE A 520 -18.57 -4.63 1.46
N GLY A 521 -19.81 -5.13 1.43
CA GLY A 521 -20.07 -6.52 1.70
C GLY A 521 -19.44 -7.40 0.62
N VAL A 522 -18.92 -8.56 1.02
CA VAL A 522 -18.31 -9.52 0.10
C VAL A 522 -18.98 -10.87 0.23
N PRO A 523 -19.43 -11.47 -0.89
CA PRO A 523 -19.96 -12.81 -0.87
C PRO A 523 -18.85 -13.85 -0.67
N ASN A 524 -19.15 -14.92 0.07
CA ASN A 524 -18.26 -16.06 0.19
C ASN A 524 -18.41 -17.01 -1.00
N ILE A 525 -17.34 -17.71 -1.29
CA ILE A 525 -17.36 -18.80 -2.28
C ILE A 525 -18.02 -20.01 -1.61
N ALA A 526 -19.27 -20.29 -1.94
CA ALA A 526 -19.99 -21.42 -1.36
C ALA A 526 -19.46 -22.76 -1.89
N GLY A 527 -19.52 -23.81 -1.05
CA GLY A 527 -19.24 -25.18 -1.44
C GLY A 527 -17.79 -25.63 -1.36
N LEU A 528 -16.88 -24.78 -0.91
CA LEU A 528 -15.45 -25.12 -0.84
C LEU A 528 -15.07 -25.82 0.48
N SER A 529 -15.72 -25.49 1.58
CA SER A 529 -15.50 -26.11 2.88
C SER A 529 -16.51 -27.23 3.14
N ALA A 530 -16.06 -28.30 3.79
CA ALA A 530 -16.96 -29.33 4.35
C ALA A 530 -17.78 -28.79 5.54
N PHE A 531 -17.41 -27.63 6.07
CA PHE A 531 -18.08 -26.97 7.18
C PHE A 531 -19.05 -25.90 6.68
N PRO A 532 -20.20 -25.69 7.35
CA PRO A 532 -21.13 -24.65 6.97
C PRO A 532 -20.51 -23.26 7.22
N ILE A 533 -20.43 -22.45 6.18
CA ILE A 533 -19.95 -21.06 6.25
C ILE A 533 -21.11 -20.09 5.90
N PRO A 534 -21.07 -18.82 6.37
CA PRO A 534 -22.01 -17.80 5.95
C PRO A 534 -21.97 -17.58 4.43
N THR A 535 -23.04 -17.04 3.87
CA THR A 535 -23.12 -16.70 2.42
C THR A 535 -22.19 -15.55 2.03
N GLY A 536 -21.75 -14.77 2.98
CA GLY A 536 -20.84 -13.61 2.81
C GLY A 536 -20.87 -12.70 4.04
N SER A 537 -20.20 -11.57 3.94
CA SER A 537 -20.31 -10.46 4.87
C SER A 537 -21.08 -9.31 4.24
N GLY A 538 -21.87 -8.58 5.03
CA GLY A 538 -22.40 -7.27 4.69
C GLY A 538 -21.34 -6.18 4.87
N SER A 539 -21.68 -4.93 4.53
CA SER A 539 -20.85 -3.76 4.82
C SER A 539 -20.54 -3.64 6.30
N ASP A 540 -19.37 -3.14 6.61
CA ASP A 540 -19.07 -2.61 7.94
C ASP A 540 -18.85 -1.09 7.86
N SER A 541 -19.06 -0.40 8.96
CA SER A 541 -18.91 1.04 9.04
C SER A 541 -18.23 1.49 10.32
N LEU A 542 -17.58 2.62 10.25
CA LEU A 542 -17.00 3.27 11.42
C LEU A 542 -17.25 4.78 11.41
N VAL A 543 -17.40 5.34 12.60
CA VAL A 543 -17.52 6.78 12.85
C VAL A 543 -16.29 7.25 13.60
N ASN A 544 -15.63 8.28 13.07
CA ASN A 544 -14.48 8.93 13.68
C ASN A 544 -14.87 10.29 14.27
N TYR A 545 -14.48 10.51 15.51
CA TYR A 545 -14.54 11.79 16.21
C TYR A 545 -13.11 12.28 16.43
N GLU A 546 -12.81 13.49 16.00
CA GLU A 546 -11.45 14.04 16.03
C GLU A 546 -11.45 15.48 16.53
N LEU A 547 -10.48 15.79 17.40
CA LEU A 547 -10.16 17.15 17.83
C LEU A 547 -8.66 17.36 17.60
N GLY A 548 -8.30 18.43 16.90
CA GLY A 548 -6.90 18.70 16.60
C GLY A 548 -6.53 20.17 16.66
N THR A 549 -5.22 20.40 16.71
CA THR A 549 -4.63 21.72 16.63
C THR A 549 -3.38 21.69 15.75
N ARG A 550 -3.15 22.77 15.03
CA ARG A 550 -1.96 23.02 14.24
C ARG A 550 -1.40 24.37 14.61
N THR A 551 -0.14 24.39 15.01
CA THR A 551 0.50 25.63 15.48
C THR A 551 1.85 25.85 14.83
N THR A 552 2.18 27.09 14.59
CA THR A 552 3.47 27.52 14.03
C THR A 552 4.07 28.58 14.97
N TRP A 553 5.31 28.38 15.37
CA TRP A 553 6.02 29.21 16.34
C TRP A 553 7.39 29.62 15.80
N LEU A 554 8.05 30.56 16.49
CA LEU A 554 9.42 30.96 16.23
C LEU A 554 9.62 31.40 14.76
N ASP A 555 8.71 32.27 14.27
CA ASP A 555 8.73 32.79 12.90
C ASP A 555 8.79 31.66 11.82
N GLY A 556 7.97 30.61 11.99
CA GLY A 556 7.89 29.48 11.05
C GLY A 556 8.88 28.36 11.27
N ARG A 557 9.79 28.48 12.26
CA ARG A 557 10.84 27.48 12.53
C ARG A 557 10.39 26.29 13.35
N LEU A 558 9.26 26.36 14.04
CA LEU A 558 8.68 25.27 14.82
C LEU A 558 7.21 25.09 14.45
N GLN A 559 6.86 23.91 13.96
CA GLN A 559 5.49 23.50 13.73
C GLN A 559 5.16 22.35 14.69
N LEU A 560 4.00 22.45 15.35
CA LEU A 560 3.49 21.42 16.25
C LEU A 560 2.04 21.12 15.88
N ASP A 561 1.75 19.86 15.65
CA ASP A 561 0.41 19.36 15.40
C ASP A 561 0.06 18.32 16.46
N ALA A 562 -1.16 18.38 16.98
CA ALA A 562 -1.68 17.40 17.92
C ALA A 562 -3.11 17.05 17.55
N THR A 563 -3.43 15.77 17.60
CA THR A 563 -4.77 15.25 17.30
C THR A 563 -5.14 14.21 18.34
N ALA A 564 -6.32 14.35 18.94
CA ALA A 564 -6.98 13.31 19.72
C ALA A 564 -8.13 12.73 18.90
N PHE A 565 -8.24 11.41 18.85
CA PHE A 565 -9.28 10.73 18.07
C PHE A 565 -9.96 9.61 18.85
N TYR A 566 -11.21 9.34 18.48
CA TYR A 566 -11.99 8.18 18.88
C TYR A 566 -12.75 7.64 17.68
N VAL A 567 -12.54 6.37 17.37
CA VAL A 567 -13.21 5.63 16.29
C VAL A 567 -14.12 4.58 16.92
N ASP A 568 -15.39 4.59 16.54
CA ASP A 568 -16.38 3.56 16.86
C ASP A 568 -16.64 2.72 15.61
N TRP A 569 -16.38 1.41 15.67
CA TRP A 569 -16.44 0.48 14.55
C TRP A 569 -17.46 -0.61 14.81
N SER A 570 -18.43 -0.76 13.93
CA SER A 570 -19.56 -1.67 14.06
C SER A 570 -19.61 -2.68 12.91
N ASP A 571 -20.19 -3.83 13.20
CA ASP A 571 -20.45 -4.91 12.23
C ASP A 571 -19.18 -5.38 11.48
N ILE A 572 -18.07 -5.47 12.20
CA ILE A 572 -16.73 -5.68 11.67
C ILE A 572 -16.71 -6.86 10.69
N GLN A 573 -16.20 -6.65 9.49
CA GLN A 573 -15.92 -7.75 8.57
C GLN A 573 -14.68 -8.50 9.05
N LEU A 574 -14.87 -9.77 9.36
CA LEU A 574 -13.84 -10.69 9.80
C LEU A 574 -13.52 -11.66 8.67
N ARG A 575 -12.22 -11.94 8.50
CA ARG A 575 -11.77 -13.09 7.74
C ARG A 575 -11.42 -14.18 8.73
N LEU A 576 -12.08 -15.31 8.60
CA LEU A 576 -11.92 -16.48 9.46
C LEU A 576 -11.57 -17.69 8.61
N GLN A 577 -11.09 -18.75 9.25
CA GLN A 577 -10.70 -20.00 8.59
C GLN A 577 -11.45 -21.17 9.20
N THR A 578 -11.91 -22.07 8.36
CA THR A 578 -12.51 -23.35 8.76
C THR A 578 -11.42 -24.36 9.14
N PRO A 579 -11.76 -25.49 9.83
CA PRO A 579 -10.78 -26.53 10.16
C PRO A 579 -10.13 -27.21 8.95
N ASP A 580 -10.77 -27.16 7.78
CA ASP A 580 -10.23 -27.62 6.50
C ASP A 580 -9.48 -26.50 5.73
N PHE A 581 -9.02 -25.49 6.47
CA PHE A 581 -8.19 -24.35 6.01
C PHE A 581 -8.87 -23.42 5.00
N PHE A 582 -10.20 -23.43 4.96
CA PHE A 582 -10.96 -22.57 4.07
C PHE A 582 -11.15 -21.16 4.66
N ASN A 583 -10.80 -20.12 3.90
CA ASN A 583 -11.03 -18.76 4.32
C ASN A 583 -12.44 -18.29 3.95
N TYR A 584 -13.13 -17.64 4.88
CA TYR A 584 -14.45 -17.05 4.65
C TYR A 584 -14.59 -15.70 5.35
N ALA A 585 -15.45 -14.85 4.81
CA ALA A 585 -15.80 -13.56 5.38
C ALA A 585 -17.13 -13.66 6.15
N THR A 586 -17.23 -12.95 7.27
CA THR A 586 -18.46 -12.80 8.04
C THR A 586 -18.44 -11.45 8.76
N ASN A 587 -19.60 -10.96 9.21
CA ASN A 587 -19.64 -9.84 10.13
C ASN A 587 -19.68 -10.32 11.56
N GLY A 588 -19.07 -9.58 12.47
CA GLY A 588 -19.16 -9.85 13.88
C GLY A 588 -18.44 -8.83 14.74
N GLY A 589 -19.08 -8.55 15.87
CA GLY A 589 -18.48 -7.76 16.90
C GLY A 589 -18.42 -6.25 16.64
N LYS A 590 -17.97 -5.57 17.70
CA LYS A 590 -17.68 -4.13 17.71
C LYS A 590 -16.26 -3.90 18.20
N ALA A 591 -15.66 -2.85 17.73
CA ALA A 591 -14.36 -2.41 18.20
C ALA A 591 -14.29 -0.89 18.32
N TYR A 592 -13.31 -0.43 19.07
CA TYR A 592 -12.96 0.99 19.09
C TYR A 592 -11.46 1.17 18.89
N SER A 593 -11.09 2.32 18.35
CA SER A 593 -9.72 2.81 18.38
C SER A 593 -9.71 4.23 18.91
N ARG A 594 -8.82 4.53 19.86
CA ARG A 594 -8.66 5.87 20.44
C ARG A 594 -7.19 6.18 20.65
N GLY A 595 -6.84 7.44 20.52
CA GLY A 595 -5.44 7.79 20.69
C GLY A 595 -5.14 9.27 20.58
N ILE A 596 -3.85 9.55 20.69
CA ILE A 596 -3.26 10.87 20.52
C ILE A 596 -2.11 10.75 19.51
N GLU A 597 -2.12 11.59 18.50
CA GLU A 597 -1.09 11.72 17.48
C GLU A 597 -0.41 13.09 17.66
N LEU A 598 0.90 13.10 17.72
CA LEU A 598 1.72 14.31 17.83
C LEU A 598 2.73 14.35 16.69
N SER A 599 2.90 15.51 16.07
CA SER A 599 3.96 15.76 15.10
C SER A 599 4.67 17.05 15.43
N ALA A 600 5.99 17.05 15.29
CA ALA A 600 6.83 18.22 15.46
C ALA A 600 7.79 18.35 14.28
N ALA A 601 7.91 19.54 13.72
CA ALA A 601 8.95 19.91 12.79
C ALA A 601 9.69 21.14 13.34
N TRP A 602 10.99 21.01 13.60
CA TRP A 602 11.80 22.07 14.21
C TRP A 602 13.07 22.32 13.43
N ARG A 603 13.24 23.56 13.01
CA ARG A 603 14.42 24.06 12.28
C ARG A 603 14.97 25.31 12.96
N PRO A 604 15.75 25.16 14.05
CA PRO A 604 16.25 26.32 14.81
C PRO A 604 17.20 27.21 14.01
N ASN A 605 17.87 26.65 13.02
CA ASN A 605 18.78 27.33 12.10
C ASN A 605 18.83 26.57 10.76
N ASP A 606 19.59 27.10 9.79
CA ASP A 606 19.70 26.53 8.43
C ASP A 606 20.42 25.18 8.37
N GLN A 607 21.10 24.80 9.44
CA GLN A 607 21.92 23.60 9.50
C GLN A 607 21.17 22.41 10.12
N PHE A 608 20.31 22.64 11.12
CA PHE A 608 19.66 21.58 11.89
C PHE A 608 18.17 21.50 11.61
N GLN A 609 17.69 20.29 11.37
CA GLN A 609 16.27 19.99 11.28
C GLN A 609 15.95 18.74 12.10
N TRP A 610 14.85 18.76 12.83
CA TRP A 610 14.28 17.64 13.53
C TRP A 610 12.80 17.49 13.16
N LEU A 611 12.47 16.32 12.60
CA LEU A 611 11.10 15.89 12.37
C LEU A 611 10.80 14.75 13.33
N SER A 612 9.67 14.82 14.03
CA SER A 612 9.26 13.80 14.97
C SER A 612 7.79 13.51 14.85
N SER A 613 7.42 12.24 14.98
CA SER A 613 6.04 11.81 15.14
C SER A 613 5.94 10.81 16.29
N VAL A 614 4.91 10.96 17.11
CA VAL A 614 4.62 10.08 18.24
C VAL A 614 3.12 9.78 18.22
N THR A 615 2.79 8.51 18.29
CA THR A 615 1.39 8.07 18.46
C THR A 615 1.28 7.17 19.65
N TRP A 616 0.28 7.46 20.48
CA TRP A 616 -0.27 6.53 21.43
C TRP A 616 -1.69 6.19 21.03
N GLN A 617 -2.01 4.89 20.91
CA GLN A 617 -3.33 4.45 20.52
C GLN A 617 -3.72 3.14 21.23
N ARG A 618 -5.02 2.90 21.31
CA ARG A 618 -5.59 1.61 21.73
C ARG A 618 -6.72 1.22 20.81
N ALA A 619 -6.47 0.18 20.00
CA ALA A 619 -7.46 -0.46 19.13
C ALA A 619 -7.87 -1.80 19.76
N ARG A 620 -9.13 -1.95 20.20
CA ARG A 620 -9.61 -3.07 21.01
C ARG A 620 -11.03 -3.49 20.61
N LEU A 621 -11.32 -4.79 20.79
CA LEU A 621 -12.71 -5.28 20.75
C LEU A 621 -13.54 -4.62 21.86
N ASP A 622 -14.76 -4.19 21.56
CA ASP A 622 -15.69 -3.59 22.52
C ASP A 622 -16.72 -4.58 23.08
N GLU A 623 -16.74 -5.78 22.54
CA GLU A 623 -17.54 -6.91 23.04
C GLU A 623 -16.79 -8.23 22.85
N ASP A 624 -17.28 -9.31 23.47
CA ASP A 624 -16.76 -10.66 23.22
C ASP A 624 -17.06 -11.07 21.78
N LEU A 625 -16.06 -11.56 21.08
CA LEU A 625 -16.18 -11.99 19.69
C LEU A 625 -16.02 -13.50 19.59
N PHE A 626 -17.08 -14.18 19.20
CA PHE A 626 -17.01 -15.60 18.89
C PHE A 626 -16.41 -15.84 17.50
N ILE A 627 -15.27 -16.51 17.46
CA ILE A 627 -14.56 -16.91 16.25
C ILE A 627 -14.87 -18.39 16.02
N LEU A 628 -15.63 -18.69 14.95
CA LEU A 628 -16.04 -20.05 14.62
C LEU A 628 -14.80 -20.94 14.50
N PHE A 629 -14.82 -22.09 15.16
CA PHE A 629 -13.77 -23.10 15.29
C PHE A 629 -12.54 -22.72 16.13
N ALA A 630 -12.34 -21.44 16.48
CA ALA A 630 -11.21 -21.01 17.30
C ALA A 630 -11.61 -20.78 18.77
N GLY A 631 -12.80 -20.22 19.04
CA GLY A 631 -13.27 -19.89 20.36
C GLY A 631 -13.69 -18.43 20.52
N THR A 632 -13.70 -17.90 21.74
CA THR A 632 -14.12 -16.54 22.00
C THR A 632 -12.93 -15.65 22.35
N ALA A 633 -12.68 -14.64 21.53
CA ALA A 633 -11.80 -13.53 21.87
C ALA A 633 -12.56 -12.56 22.79
N PRO A 634 -12.07 -12.31 24.02
CA PRO A 634 -12.81 -11.52 25.00
C PRO A 634 -12.79 -10.03 24.65
N LYS A 635 -13.81 -9.31 25.14
CA LYS A 635 -13.83 -7.84 25.15
C LYS A 635 -12.52 -7.27 25.67
N GLY A 636 -11.99 -6.24 25.01
CA GLY A 636 -10.72 -5.60 25.34
C GLY A 636 -9.50 -6.23 24.67
N SER A 637 -9.67 -7.33 23.91
CA SER A 637 -8.62 -7.92 23.09
C SER A 637 -8.11 -6.92 22.06
N ARG A 638 -6.79 -6.95 21.77
CA ARG A 638 -6.13 -6.09 20.79
C ARG A 638 -6.60 -6.44 19.38
N LEU A 639 -6.76 -5.43 18.52
CA LEU A 639 -7.00 -5.67 17.10
C LEU A 639 -5.69 -6.03 16.36
N PRO A 640 -5.74 -6.88 15.34
CA PRO A 640 -4.58 -7.25 14.55
C PRO A 640 -3.89 -6.03 13.90
N GLY A 641 -2.59 -6.13 13.70
CA GLY A 641 -1.82 -5.08 13.05
C GLY A 641 -1.74 -3.77 13.85
N SER A 642 -2.21 -3.74 15.11
CA SER A 642 -2.19 -2.55 15.94
C SER A 642 -1.10 -2.62 17.01
N SER A 643 -0.35 -1.53 17.16
CA SER A 643 0.63 -1.31 18.23
C SER A 643 0.17 -0.11 19.06
N ASP A 644 0.39 -0.17 20.39
CA ASP A 644 -0.05 0.89 21.28
C ASP A 644 0.81 2.16 21.18
N TRP A 645 2.09 2.02 20.81
CA TRP A 645 3.03 3.11 20.60
C TRP A 645 3.76 3.00 19.29
N SER A 646 3.87 4.10 18.58
CA SER A 646 4.80 4.30 17.48
C SER A 646 5.51 5.64 17.62
N VAL A 647 6.84 5.63 17.41
CA VAL A 647 7.68 6.83 17.47
C VAL A 647 8.60 6.84 16.26
N ASN A 648 8.65 7.97 15.59
CA ASN A 648 9.60 8.20 14.51
C ASN A 648 10.34 9.53 14.75
N ASN A 649 11.65 9.54 14.55
CA ASN A 649 12.47 10.73 14.61
C ASN A 649 13.41 10.77 13.39
N ASN A 650 13.50 11.91 12.76
CA ASN A 650 14.47 12.19 11.72
C ASN A 650 15.24 13.47 12.10
N LEU A 651 16.55 13.31 12.29
CA LEU A 651 17.45 14.41 12.66
C LEU A 651 18.45 14.61 11.55
N SER A 652 18.46 15.79 10.96
CA SER A 652 19.40 16.16 9.89
C SER A 652 20.26 17.33 10.32
N TYR A 653 21.55 17.23 10.03
CA TYR A 653 22.52 18.31 10.25
C TYR A 653 23.36 18.53 8.99
N ARG A 654 23.26 19.73 8.41
CA ARG A 654 24.03 20.17 7.25
C ARG A 654 25.25 20.99 7.71
N PHE A 655 26.43 20.50 7.36
CA PHE A 655 27.68 21.19 7.66
C PHE A 655 27.93 22.33 6.66
N ASP A 656 28.41 23.45 7.15
CA ASP A 656 28.77 24.59 6.33
C ASP A 656 30.12 24.34 5.62
N SER A 657 30.05 23.85 4.39
CA SER A 657 31.22 23.63 3.53
C SER A 657 30.81 23.62 2.06
N ARG A 658 31.79 23.71 1.17
CA ARG A 658 31.55 23.72 -0.30
C ARG A 658 30.83 22.46 -0.83
N PHE A 659 30.86 21.36 -0.09
CA PHE A 659 30.21 20.09 -0.47
C PHE A 659 28.89 19.86 0.28
N ALA A 660 28.48 20.82 1.12
CA ALA A 660 27.28 20.78 1.95
C ALA A 660 26.99 19.39 2.57
N PRO A 661 27.97 18.77 3.28
CA PRO A 661 27.76 17.45 3.85
C PRO A 661 26.54 17.49 4.76
N THR A 662 25.65 16.53 4.61
CA THR A 662 24.43 16.40 5.43
C THR A 662 24.44 15.02 6.08
N LEU A 663 24.34 15.00 7.42
CA LEU A 663 24.20 13.79 8.22
C LEU A 663 22.74 13.68 8.64
N THR A 664 22.09 12.56 8.32
CA THR A 664 20.70 12.27 8.70
C THR A 664 20.66 11.00 9.51
N LEU A 665 20.09 11.08 10.72
CA LEU A 665 19.78 9.94 11.60
C LEU A 665 18.28 9.74 11.64
N THR A 666 17.82 8.54 11.31
CA THR A 666 16.42 8.14 11.45
C THR A 666 16.30 7.11 12.57
N HIS A 667 15.32 7.27 13.44
CA HIS A 667 14.95 6.33 14.49
C HIS A 667 13.48 5.99 14.39
N GLN A 668 13.15 4.70 14.43
CA GLN A 668 11.79 4.19 14.44
C GLN A 668 11.63 3.23 15.63
N TYR A 669 10.54 3.39 16.37
CA TYR A 669 10.11 2.47 17.42
C TYR A 669 8.67 2.07 17.18
N LEU A 670 8.39 0.79 17.27
CA LEU A 670 7.05 0.20 17.25
C LEU A 670 6.90 -0.72 18.45
N SER A 671 5.87 -0.51 19.28
CA SER A 671 5.59 -1.41 20.38
C SER A 671 4.94 -2.70 19.91
N GLU A 672 4.92 -3.70 20.78
CA GLU A 672 4.26 -5.00 20.60
C GLU A 672 2.82 -4.87 20.07
N GLY A 673 2.45 -5.79 19.18
CA GLY A 673 1.14 -5.99 18.59
C GLY A 673 0.83 -7.47 18.35
N ILE A 674 -0.31 -7.77 17.75
CA ILE A 674 -0.69 -9.12 17.30
C ILE A 674 -1.00 -9.13 15.80
N SER A 675 -0.74 -10.26 15.14
CA SER A 675 -0.95 -10.39 13.70
C SER A 675 -2.35 -10.84 13.31
N ASP A 676 -3.07 -11.55 14.19
CA ASP A 676 -4.42 -12.06 13.93
C ASP A 676 -5.28 -12.12 15.21
N LEU A 677 -6.61 -12.24 15.02
CA LEU A 677 -7.57 -12.31 16.12
C LEU A 677 -7.61 -13.67 16.83
N ASN A 678 -7.17 -14.76 16.18
CA ASN A 678 -7.12 -16.06 16.84
C ASN A 678 -6.16 -16.04 18.03
N SER A 679 -5.08 -15.24 17.93
CA SER A 679 -4.12 -15.00 19.01
C SER A 679 -4.77 -14.41 20.29
N ALA A 680 -5.93 -13.78 20.16
CA ALA A 680 -6.66 -13.22 21.30
C ALA A 680 -7.54 -14.26 22.01
N VAL A 681 -7.73 -15.44 21.44
CA VAL A 681 -8.51 -16.52 22.07
C VAL A 681 -7.69 -17.16 23.19
N PRO A 682 -8.24 -17.31 24.41
CA PRO A 682 -7.52 -17.93 25.51
C PRO A 682 -7.03 -19.34 25.19
N GLY A 683 -5.72 -19.54 25.34
CA GLY A 683 -5.06 -20.82 25.04
C GLY A 683 -4.53 -20.96 23.60
N ALA A 684 -4.79 -20.00 22.73
CA ALA A 684 -4.16 -19.96 21.41
C ALA A 684 -2.66 -19.59 21.51
N VAL A 685 -1.90 -19.96 20.47
CA VAL A 685 -0.50 -19.54 20.35
C VAL A 685 -0.47 -18.05 19.97
N PRO A 686 0.24 -17.20 20.71
CA PRO A 686 0.35 -15.79 20.36
C PRO A 686 1.11 -15.59 19.04
N ASN A 687 0.51 -14.85 18.13
CA ASN A 687 1.15 -14.39 16.89
C ASN A 687 1.57 -12.92 17.08
N GLU A 688 2.68 -12.71 17.77
CA GLU A 688 3.18 -11.38 18.13
C GLU A 688 3.90 -10.72 16.96
N GLN A 689 3.86 -9.37 16.92
CA GLN A 689 4.59 -8.52 15.99
C GLN A 689 5.02 -7.23 16.69
N GLY A 690 5.92 -6.46 16.08
CA GLY A 690 6.39 -5.21 16.64
C GLY A 690 7.52 -5.39 17.65
N ASP A 691 7.57 -4.55 18.68
CA ASP A 691 8.57 -4.45 19.75
C ASP A 691 10.01 -4.34 19.23
N TYR A 692 10.24 -3.38 18.36
CA TYR A 692 11.57 -3.15 17.80
C TYR A 692 11.95 -1.67 17.69
N ASN A 693 13.27 -1.43 17.64
CA ASN A 693 13.89 -0.14 17.37
C ASN A 693 14.79 -0.23 16.16
N LEU A 694 14.59 0.62 15.17
CA LEU A 694 15.44 0.73 13.99
C LEU A 694 16.20 2.05 14.01
N PHE A 695 17.45 2.00 13.62
CA PHE A 695 18.33 3.17 13.47
C PHE A 695 18.99 3.14 12.10
N ASP A 696 18.80 4.22 11.32
CA ASP A 696 19.42 4.41 10.02
C ASP A 696 20.29 5.66 10.04
N LEU A 697 21.41 5.62 9.34
CA LEU A 697 22.32 6.76 9.20
C LEU A 697 22.65 6.99 7.73
N ARG A 698 22.60 8.25 7.31
CA ARG A 698 22.93 8.68 5.96
C ARG A 698 23.90 9.85 6.02
N PHE A 699 24.87 9.83 5.11
CA PHE A 699 25.83 10.90 4.94
C PHE A 699 25.89 11.29 3.47
N ARG A 700 25.28 12.42 3.13
CA ARG A 700 25.23 12.98 1.77
C ARG A 700 26.26 14.07 1.58
N MET A 701 26.90 14.10 0.40
CA MET A 701 27.78 15.17 -0.05
C MET A 701 27.38 15.59 -1.47
N SER A 702 27.37 16.91 -1.74
CA SER A 702 27.00 17.49 -3.03
C SER A 702 28.23 17.98 -3.80
N PHE A 703 28.38 17.53 -5.04
CA PHE A 703 29.44 17.88 -5.97
C PHE A 703 28.85 18.52 -7.24
N GLY A 704 28.48 19.77 -7.16
CA GLY A 704 27.71 20.44 -8.21
C GLY A 704 26.33 19.79 -8.36
N ASN A 705 26.05 19.25 -9.53
CA ASN A 705 24.78 18.55 -9.84
C ASN A 705 24.73 17.09 -9.37
N THR A 706 25.73 16.62 -8.65
CA THR A 706 25.78 15.20 -8.21
C THR A 706 25.83 15.11 -6.70
N ASP A 707 24.91 14.35 -6.12
CA ASP A 707 24.92 13.98 -4.72
C ASP A 707 25.41 12.54 -4.56
N ILE A 708 26.33 12.32 -3.63
CA ILE A 708 26.79 11.00 -3.21
C ILE A 708 26.32 10.78 -1.79
N THR A 709 25.56 9.73 -1.56
CA THR A 709 25.05 9.35 -0.23
C THR A 709 25.62 8.00 0.19
N LEU A 710 26.33 7.98 1.30
CA LEU A 710 26.66 6.76 2.03
C LEU A 710 25.55 6.47 3.03
N PHE A 711 25.06 5.23 3.11
CA PHE A 711 24.00 4.88 4.04
C PHE A 711 24.24 3.57 4.75
N GLY A 712 23.67 3.47 5.96
CA GLY A 712 23.51 2.24 6.70
C GLY A 712 22.10 2.22 7.27
N SER A 713 21.33 1.20 6.92
CA SER A 713 19.97 0.96 7.43
C SER A 713 19.99 -0.20 8.41
N ASN A 714 19.07 -0.17 9.40
CA ASN A 714 19.00 -1.15 10.49
C ASN A 714 20.38 -1.39 11.14
N LEU A 715 21.03 -0.33 11.62
CA LEU A 715 22.40 -0.37 12.14
C LEU A 715 22.59 -1.34 13.29
N THR A 716 21.56 -1.55 14.11
CA THR A 716 21.54 -2.48 15.24
C THR A 716 21.37 -3.93 14.81
N ASP A 717 21.06 -4.16 13.53
CA ASP A 717 20.79 -5.48 12.94
C ASP A 717 19.61 -6.19 13.63
N GLU A 718 18.56 -5.42 13.89
CA GLU A 718 17.34 -5.86 14.57
C GLU A 718 16.56 -6.85 13.68
N ARG A 719 15.84 -7.79 14.31
CA ARG A 719 14.92 -8.74 13.68
C ARG A 719 13.47 -8.38 14.03
N GLY A 720 13.14 -7.10 13.89
CA GLY A 720 11.78 -6.62 14.15
C GLY A 720 10.75 -7.43 13.38
N VAL A 721 9.81 -8.06 14.09
CA VAL A 721 8.77 -8.88 13.48
C VAL A 721 7.70 -7.96 12.93
N THR A 722 7.49 -8.01 11.62
CA THR A 722 6.47 -7.21 10.92
C THR A 722 5.15 -7.96 10.82
N ARG A 723 5.19 -9.28 10.81
CA ARG A 723 4.04 -10.18 10.78
C ARG A 723 4.45 -11.58 11.19
N THR A 724 3.57 -12.28 11.90
CA THR A 724 3.70 -13.72 12.16
C THR A 724 2.76 -14.50 11.25
N VAL A 725 3.25 -15.61 10.70
CA VAL A 725 2.53 -16.51 9.81
C VAL A 725 2.39 -17.86 10.51
N SER A 726 1.16 -18.27 10.79
CA SER A 726 0.86 -19.53 11.49
C SER A 726 0.59 -20.72 10.56
N GLU A 727 0.64 -20.53 9.26
CA GLU A 727 0.10 -21.47 8.28
C GLU A 727 1.04 -22.60 7.90
N VAL A 728 2.34 -22.54 8.22
CA VAL A 728 3.33 -23.48 7.68
C VAL A 728 4.37 -23.85 8.74
N ASN A 729 4.66 -25.14 8.91
CA ASN A 729 5.81 -25.75 9.64
C ASN A 729 6.22 -25.10 10.99
N GLY A 730 5.30 -24.47 11.70
CA GLY A 730 5.57 -23.68 12.88
C GLY A 730 5.34 -22.17 12.60
N LEU A 731 5.66 -21.33 13.57
CA LEU A 731 5.50 -19.89 13.40
C LEU A 731 6.58 -19.36 12.46
N GLY A 732 6.17 -18.90 11.29
CA GLY A 732 6.99 -18.10 10.39
C GLY A 732 6.92 -16.62 10.78
N GLU A 733 8.01 -15.89 10.68
CA GLU A 733 8.09 -14.46 10.98
C GLU A 733 8.58 -13.67 9.77
N GLY A 734 7.75 -12.78 9.22
CA GLY A 734 8.21 -11.69 8.38
C GLY A 734 8.98 -10.70 9.25
N ILE A 735 10.15 -10.30 8.80
CA ILE A 735 11.03 -9.40 9.56
C ILE A 735 11.42 -8.17 8.76
N VAL A 736 11.78 -7.11 9.46
CA VAL A 736 12.45 -5.95 8.85
C VAL A 736 13.75 -6.41 8.18
N ARG A 737 14.10 -5.78 7.05
CA ARG A 737 15.32 -6.13 6.31
C ARG A 737 16.54 -6.05 7.23
N PRO A 738 17.43 -7.04 7.24
CA PRO A 738 18.65 -7.02 8.04
C PRO A 738 19.55 -5.82 7.72
N ARG A 739 20.53 -5.54 8.58
CA ARG A 739 21.45 -4.42 8.41
C ARG A 739 22.02 -4.36 6.99
N THR A 740 21.87 -3.20 6.36
CA THR A 740 22.26 -2.93 4.98
C THR A 740 23.14 -1.70 4.93
N PHE A 741 24.27 -1.78 4.21
CA PHE A 741 25.11 -0.63 3.88
C PHE A 741 25.09 -0.39 2.37
N GLY A 742 25.23 0.86 1.96
CA GLY A 742 25.29 1.14 0.53
C GLY A 742 25.74 2.54 0.18
N VAL A 743 25.78 2.77 -1.12
CA VAL A 743 26.13 4.05 -1.74
C VAL A 743 25.11 4.35 -2.82
N THR A 744 24.58 5.56 -2.81
CA THR A 744 23.71 6.10 -3.88
C THR A 744 24.40 7.31 -4.51
N ALA A 745 24.47 7.32 -5.83
CA ALA A 745 24.86 8.48 -6.62
C ALA A 745 23.60 9.01 -7.33
N HIS A 746 23.26 10.26 -7.09
CA HIS A 746 22.13 10.94 -7.71
C HIS A 746 22.65 12.17 -8.46
N TRP A 747 22.35 12.25 -9.75
CA TRP A 747 22.68 13.39 -10.60
C TRP A 747 21.40 14.04 -11.11
N ARG A 748 21.35 15.37 -11.11
CA ARG A 748 20.26 16.15 -11.70
C ARG A 748 20.80 17.29 -12.52
N TYR A 749 20.17 17.49 -13.70
CA TYR A 749 20.49 18.58 -14.64
C TYR A 749 20.15 19.94 -14.07
#